data_ad9454a6bbc73cf135c4e538c69d7499
#
_entry.id   ad9454a6bbc73cf135c4e538c69d7499
#
_cell.length_a   1.000
_cell.length_b   1.000
_cell.length_c   1.000
_cell.angle_alpha   90.00
_cell.angle_beta   90.00
_cell.angle_gamma   90.00
#
_symmetry.space_group_name_H-M   'P 1'
#
loop_
_entity.id
_entity.type
_entity.pdbx_description
1 polymer ?
#
loop_
_entity_poly.entity_id
_entity_poly.type
_entity_poly.pdbx_seq_one_letter_code
_entity_poly.pdbx_strand_id
1 'polypeptide(L)'
;MTERRKELDIEPALVPQVWEDAVAACLAKDRSRRPQSAAEVAQRLQLAPGQTRTRMAPGKSSNRKALLVGGIATLSVIALAGLYFGGLKRQAKPVSQAAAIPEKSIAILPFENRSEDKANAYFADGIQDEILTRLSKIADLKVISRTSMQHYKSAPENLPEIARQLGVAHILEGSVQKSGDAVRVNVQLIKAANDSHLWGDTFDRKLIDIFSVESEVAKAIADQLRAKLTGQEEQVIAAKPTDNPEAYDAYLRGLAYMVKPASTRGTTIGAQKYLREAVRLDPKFALGWALLSYVDALSYLEHPGQPTAAIREEARQAGETAVTLQPNLGEALIAKGYYYYACLKDYGTAVHYFDQARQFLPNSSRIPESLAYVARRKGQWDRSDSFFNEAARLDPRNVNLLTQHALLYIELRRFPEALRKLDQVLDIAPDDLDTLALKAAIAQAEGDLPRSAAILAPLRPVAEQSNALETQIYQAILERRPAQIIGRLKEILATPDPTLGYINGELRFWLGWAQEVTGDHAGAQESWRQARRELESFLNEQPDNFILIGDLALTNIGLGNKSAALALLERAAHAITIEKDAIDGPIPIEFLARGAAGMGDRERAIVALQKLISMPYDGALGAGVPLTPALLRLDPMFDPLRNDPRFERLAASQARVNAK
;
A
#
# COMPACT_ATOMS: atom_id res chain seq x y z
N MET A 1 7.04 30.93 22.54
CA MET A 1 6.21 30.69 21.32
C MET A 1 5.80 31.97 20.63
N THR A 2 5.39 32.99 21.33
CA THR A 2 4.91 34.26 20.78
C THR A 2 5.99 35.01 19.95
N GLU A 3 7.25 34.99 20.37
CA GLU A 3 8.37 35.59 19.61
C GLU A 3 8.65 34.85 18.29
N ARG A 4 8.62 33.51 18.31
CA ARG A 4 8.90 32.69 17.10
C ARG A 4 7.75 32.79 16.07
N ARG A 5 6.53 33.05 16.52
CA ARG A 5 5.39 33.29 15.62
C ARG A 5 5.47 34.65 14.93
N LYS A 6 5.95 35.68 15.63
CA LYS A 6 6.22 36.99 15.01
C LYS A 6 7.29 36.91 13.92
N GLU A 7 8.32 36.08 14.13
CA GLU A 7 9.35 35.83 13.09
C GLU A 7 8.82 35.09 11.87
N LEU A 8 7.73 34.33 12.01
CA LEU A 8 7.12 33.52 10.95
C LEU A 8 5.85 34.12 10.36
N ASP A 9 5.51 35.38 10.74
CA ASP A 9 4.32 36.11 10.28
C ASP A 9 2.98 35.36 10.46
N ILE A 10 2.91 34.53 11.54
CA ILE A 10 1.72 33.77 11.90
C ILE A 10 0.88 34.61 12.86
N GLU A 11 -0.36 34.95 12.48
CA GLU A 11 -1.31 35.63 13.35
C GLU A 11 -1.42 34.93 14.73
N PRO A 12 -1.48 35.70 15.83
CA PRO A 12 -1.61 35.15 17.17
C PRO A 12 -3.01 34.58 17.36
N ALA A 13 -3.26 33.37 16.83
CA ALA A 13 -4.43 32.60 17.24
C ALA A 13 -4.36 32.38 18.74
N LEU A 14 -5.47 32.61 19.43
CA LEU A 14 -5.66 32.52 20.88
C LEU A 14 -5.22 31.15 21.43
N VAL A 15 -3.94 31.02 21.71
CA VAL A 15 -3.46 29.88 22.51
C VAL A 15 -3.72 30.25 23.97
N PRO A 16 -4.48 29.44 24.73
CA PRO A 16 -4.72 29.71 26.15
C PRO A 16 -3.38 29.80 26.89
N GLN A 17 -3.23 30.77 27.77
CA GLN A 17 -2.02 31.02 28.57
C GLN A 17 -1.52 29.75 29.27
N VAL A 18 -2.44 28.89 29.73
CA VAL A 18 -2.15 27.59 30.34
C VAL A 18 -1.31 26.66 29.46
N TRP A 19 -1.52 26.73 28.11
CA TRP A 19 -0.74 25.95 27.15
C TRP A 19 0.65 26.54 26.94
N GLU A 20 0.77 27.86 26.92
CA GLU A 20 2.08 28.53 26.82
C GLU A 20 2.92 28.24 28.08
N ASP A 21 2.31 28.29 29.25
CA ASP A 21 2.97 27.99 30.52
C ASP A 21 3.41 26.52 30.63
N ALA A 22 2.58 25.59 30.19
CA ALA A 22 2.92 24.16 30.17
C ALA A 22 4.11 23.88 29.23
N VAL A 23 4.11 24.48 28.02
CA VAL A 23 5.21 24.34 27.07
C VAL A 23 6.49 25.02 27.58
N ALA A 24 6.38 26.21 28.18
CA ALA A 24 7.51 26.91 28.79
C ALA A 24 8.16 26.07 29.92
N ALA A 25 7.34 25.42 30.74
CA ALA A 25 7.83 24.50 31.76
C ALA A 25 8.56 23.28 31.15
N CYS A 26 8.06 22.70 30.09
CA CYS A 26 8.73 21.59 29.38
C CYS A 26 10.09 22.01 28.79
N LEU A 27 10.23 23.26 28.35
CA LEU A 27 11.43 23.80 27.69
C LEU A 27 12.38 24.51 28.69
N ALA A 28 12.10 24.51 29.99
CA ALA A 28 12.94 25.15 30.99
C ALA A 28 14.39 24.63 30.93
N LYS A 29 15.39 25.54 30.99
CA LYS A 29 16.82 25.16 30.98
C LYS A 29 17.20 24.32 32.18
N ASP A 30 16.60 24.63 33.33
CA ASP A 30 16.77 23.87 34.58
C ASP A 30 15.90 22.59 34.57
N ARG A 31 16.55 21.43 34.58
CA ARG A 31 15.92 20.11 34.57
C ARG A 31 14.92 19.88 35.72
N SER A 32 15.18 20.48 36.88
CA SER A 32 14.31 20.35 38.07
C SER A 32 12.98 21.08 37.92
N ARG A 33 12.89 22.05 36.99
CA ARG A 33 11.68 22.82 36.70
C ARG A 33 10.82 22.21 35.58
N ARG A 34 11.29 21.14 34.93
CA ARG A 34 10.52 20.42 33.90
C ARG A 34 9.52 19.47 34.58
N PRO A 35 8.33 19.29 34.00
CA PRO A 35 7.43 18.22 34.44
C PRO A 35 8.15 16.86 34.35
N GLN A 36 8.06 16.08 35.42
CA GLN A 36 8.79 14.81 35.54
C GLN A 36 8.02 13.62 34.90
N SER A 37 6.77 13.85 34.46
CA SER A 37 5.95 12.84 33.82
C SER A 37 4.95 13.45 32.85
N ALA A 38 4.49 12.66 31.87
CA ALA A 38 3.41 13.04 30.97
C ALA A 38 2.10 13.32 31.72
N ALA A 39 1.86 12.64 32.82
CA ALA A 39 0.69 12.87 33.68
C ALA A 39 0.70 14.28 34.32
N GLU A 40 1.88 14.79 34.68
CA GLU A 40 2.03 16.15 35.21
C GLU A 40 1.78 17.22 34.14
N VAL A 41 2.21 16.97 32.90
CA VAL A 41 1.88 17.83 31.76
C VAL A 41 0.38 17.84 31.48
N ALA A 42 -0.25 16.67 31.45
CA ALA A 42 -1.70 16.54 31.26
C ALA A 42 -2.49 17.24 32.36
N GLN A 43 -2.04 17.14 33.62
CA GLN A 43 -2.68 17.83 34.73
C GLN A 43 -2.57 19.36 34.64
N ARG A 44 -1.44 19.90 34.17
CA ARG A 44 -1.25 21.33 33.90
C ARG A 44 -2.15 21.80 32.74
N LEU A 45 -2.39 20.98 31.74
CA LEU A 45 -3.27 21.31 30.62
C LEU A 45 -4.76 21.17 30.94
N GLN A 46 -5.15 20.32 31.90
CA GLN A 46 -6.55 20.10 32.30
C GLN A 46 -7.10 21.17 33.27
N LEU A 47 -6.28 22.07 33.79
CA LEU A 47 -6.69 23.16 34.66
C LEU A 47 -7.23 24.40 33.93
N ALA A 48 -7.72 24.25 32.68
CA ALA A 48 -8.40 25.33 31.96
C ALA A 48 -9.79 25.60 32.59
N PRO A 49 -10.13 26.86 32.96
CA PRO A 49 -11.34 27.18 33.69
C PRO A 49 -12.56 27.21 32.79
N GLY A 50 -13.58 26.43 33.12
CA GLY A 50 -14.85 26.42 32.39
C GLY A 50 -15.92 25.51 32.98
N GLN A 51 -16.11 25.47 34.29
CA GLN A 51 -17.36 24.98 34.87
C GLN A 51 -17.84 25.90 35.98
N THR A 52 -18.88 26.65 35.72
CA THR A 52 -19.65 27.45 36.64
C THR A 52 -20.26 26.56 37.74
N ARG A 53 -19.75 26.69 38.96
CA ARG A 53 -20.36 26.13 40.16
C ARG A 53 -21.55 26.99 40.56
N THR A 54 -22.75 26.46 40.36
CA THR A 54 -23.96 26.98 41.01
C THR A 54 -23.96 26.55 42.46
N ARG A 55 -23.84 27.51 43.36
CA ARG A 55 -23.87 27.37 44.79
C ARG A 55 -25.32 27.32 45.25
N MET A 56 -25.78 26.23 45.86
CA MET A 56 -27.02 26.23 46.65
C MET A 56 -26.72 26.04 48.13
N ALA A 57 -27.28 26.94 48.93
CA ALA A 57 -27.16 27.02 50.36
C ALA A 57 -28.08 26.01 51.08
N PRO A 58 -27.81 25.67 52.36
CA PRO A 58 -28.48 24.60 53.09
C PRO A 58 -29.77 25.09 53.75
N GLY A 59 -30.89 24.39 53.51
CA GLY A 59 -32.12 24.53 54.26
C GLY A 59 -32.37 23.33 55.19
N LYS A 60 -32.46 23.56 56.49
CA LYS A 60 -32.86 22.60 57.51
C LYS A 60 -34.38 22.37 57.46
N SER A 61 -34.88 21.13 57.46
CA SER A 61 -36.00 20.77 58.36
C SER A 61 -36.20 19.23 58.39
N SER A 62 -36.58 18.81 59.59
CA SER A 62 -36.82 17.46 60.07
C SER A 62 -38.06 16.82 59.45
N ASN A 63 -38.05 15.48 59.21
CA ASN A 63 -39.16 14.65 59.62
C ASN A 63 -38.81 13.14 59.61
N ARG A 64 -38.90 12.56 60.78
CA ARG A 64 -38.80 11.13 61.06
C ARG A 64 -40.13 10.48 60.60
N LYS A 65 -40.21 9.89 59.44
CA LYS A 65 -41.21 8.85 59.06
C LYS A 65 -41.00 8.25 57.66
N ALA A 66 -39.79 8.24 57.13
CA ALA A 66 -39.48 7.67 55.83
C ALA A 66 -38.40 6.58 55.86
N LEU A 67 -38.25 5.85 56.97
CA LEU A 67 -37.13 4.92 57.19
C LEU A 67 -37.43 3.45 56.76
N LEU A 68 -38.59 3.17 56.14
CA LEU A 68 -38.93 1.81 55.68
C LEU A 68 -39.14 1.68 54.16
N VAL A 69 -39.27 2.79 53.43
CA VAL A 69 -39.41 2.74 51.95
C VAL A 69 -38.09 3.04 51.26
N GLY A 70 -37.16 3.74 51.94
CA GLY A 70 -35.84 4.07 51.44
C GLY A 70 -34.86 2.87 51.33
N GLY A 71 -35.04 1.85 52.18
CA GLY A 71 -34.17 0.68 52.21
C GLY A 71 -34.30 -0.24 50.97
N ILE A 72 -35.49 -0.38 50.44
CA ILE A 72 -35.74 -1.23 49.25
C ILE A 72 -35.32 -0.49 47.97
N ALA A 73 -35.51 0.82 47.90
CA ALA A 73 -35.10 1.63 46.76
C ALA A 73 -33.56 1.75 46.67
N THR A 74 -32.86 1.88 47.83
CA THR A 74 -31.39 1.93 47.86
C THR A 74 -30.76 0.58 47.52
N LEU A 75 -31.32 -0.54 47.96
CA LEU A 75 -30.87 -1.87 47.58
C LEU A 75 -31.11 -2.16 46.08
N SER A 76 -32.24 -1.69 45.54
CA SER A 76 -32.51 -1.82 44.09
C SER A 76 -31.60 -0.96 43.24
N VAL A 77 -31.25 0.25 43.65
CA VAL A 77 -30.30 1.13 42.98
C VAL A 77 -28.87 0.59 43.07
N ILE A 78 -28.47 0.02 44.23
CA ILE A 78 -27.17 -0.63 44.40
C ILE A 78 -27.09 -1.92 43.56
N ALA A 79 -28.17 -2.71 43.46
CA ALA A 79 -28.23 -3.90 42.63
C ALA A 79 -28.23 -3.54 41.14
N LEU A 80 -28.95 -2.49 40.72
CA LEU A 80 -28.92 -1.98 39.34
C LEU A 80 -27.59 -1.33 38.99
N ALA A 81 -26.98 -0.57 39.90
CA ALA A 81 -25.63 -0.05 39.74
C ALA A 81 -24.60 -1.18 39.69
N GLY A 82 -24.73 -2.20 40.52
CA GLY A 82 -23.86 -3.40 40.49
C GLY A 82 -23.99 -4.19 39.19
N LEU A 83 -25.21 -4.33 38.65
CA LEU A 83 -25.45 -4.94 37.34
C LEU A 83 -24.96 -4.06 36.18
N TYR A 84 -25.12 -2.74 36.27
CA TYR A 84 -24.64 -1.79 35.28
C TYR A 84 -23.10 -1.71 35.27
N PHE A 85 -22.46 -1.57 36.43
CA PHE A 85 -20.98 -1.58 36.53
C PHE A 85 -20.38 -2.97 36.33
N GLY A 86 -21.08 -4.05 36.68
CA GLY A 86 -20.69 -5.42 36.38
C GLY A 86 -20.81 -5.74 34.87
N GLY A 87 -21.82 -5.18 34.20
CA GLY A 87 -21.98 -5.25 32.75
C GLY A 87 -20.92 -4.45 32.00
N LEU A 88 -20.57 -3.25 32.49
CA LEU A 88 -19.48 -2.44 31.94
C LEU A 88 -18.11 -3.09 32.12
N LYS A 89 -17.87 -3.80 33.22
CA LYS A 89 -16.63 -4.59 33.39
C LYS A 89 -16.57 -5.82 32.49
N ARG A 90 -17.69 -6.32 31.98
CA ARG A 90 -17.71 -7.42 31.00
C ARG A 90 -17.51 -6.95 29.56
N GLN A 91 -17.56 -5.66 29.26
CA GLN A 91 -17.28 -5.08 27.94
C GLN A 91 -15.91 -4.35 27.87
N ALA A 92 -15.12 -4.35 28.92
CA ALA A 92 -13.70 -4.09 28.74
C ALA A 92 -13.14 -5.28 27.95
N LYS A 93 -13.08 -5.15 26.61
CA LYS A 93 -12.18 -5.98 25.81
C LYS A 93 -10.84 -5.96 26.54
N PRO A 94 -10.20 -7.12 26.77
CA PRO A 94 -8.86 -7.10 27.33
C PRO A 94 -8.05 -6.16 26.46
N VAL A 95 -7.43 -5.15 27.06
CA VAL A 95 -6.32 -4.43 26.44
C VAL A 95 -5.45 -5.57 25.90
N SER A 96 -5.30 -5.63 24.59
CA SER A 96 -4.48 -6.64 23.92
C SER A 96 -3.16 -6.66 24.71
N GLN A 97 -2.93 -7.72 25.47
CA GLN A 97 -1.61 -7.98 26.01
C GLN A 97 -0.72 -7.94 24.78
N ALA A 98 0.21 -6.99 24.76
CA ALA A 98 1.22 -6.94 23.70
C ALA A 98 1.75 -8.37 23.60
N ALA A 99 1.50 -9.01 22.46
CA ALA A 99 1.89 -10.40 22.26
C ALA A 99 3.37 -10.50 22.58
N ALA A 100 3.73 -11.42 23.48
CA ALA A 100 5.12 -11.59 23.90
C ALA A 100 5.99 -11.76 22.65
N ILE A 101 7.06 -10.98 22.53
CA ILE A 101 8.00 -11.06 21.41
C ILE A 101 8.60 -12.45 21.42
N PRO A 102 8.51 -13.24 20.31
CA PRO A 102 9.08 -14.57 20.25
C PRO A 102 10.60 -14.51 20.42
N GLU A 103 11.17 -15.32 21.32
CA GLU A 103 12.62 -15.36 21.53
C GLU A 103 13.38 -15.78 20.27
N LYS A 104 12.83 -16.68 19.45
CA LYS A 104 13.38 -17.07 18.14
C LYS A 104 12.85 -16.16 17.02
N SER A 105 13.10 -14.85 17.15
CA SER A 105 12.72 -13.86 16.15
C SER A 105 13.86 -12.93 15.84
N ILE A 106 14.02 -12.58 14.56
CA ILE A 106 15.15 -11.81 14.06
C ILE A 106 14.71 -10.82 12.96
N ALA A 107 15.35 -9.67 12.97
CA ALA A 107 15.34 -8.70 11.87
C ALA A 107 16.79 -8.48 11.39
N ILE A 108 16.98 -8.34 10.09
CA ILE A 108 18.29 -8.11 9.47
C ILE A 108 18.29 -6.68 8.92
N LEU A 109 19.00 -5.77 9.57
CA LEU A 109 19.08 -4.38 9.11
C LEU A 109 19.84 -4.28 7.79
N PRO A 110 19.60 -3.24 6.98
CA PRO A 110 20.35 -3.00 5.76
C PRO A 110 21.84 -2.93 6.03
N PHE A 111 22.62 -3.69 5.28
CA PHE A 111 24.07 -3.71 5.44
C PHE A 111 24.70 -2.43 4.91
N GLU A 112 25.68 -1.92 5.64
CA GLU A 112 26.44 -0.75 5.23
C GLU A 112 27.38 -1.09 4.06
N ASN A 113 27.29 -0.36 2.95
CA ASN A 113 28.29 -0.46 1.89
C ASN A 113 29.57 0.30 2.27
N ARG A 114 30.64 -0.42 2.57
CA ARG A 114 31.99 0.12 2.87
C ARG A 114 32.95 0.04 1.69
N SER A 115 32.44 -0.30 0.49
CA SER A 115 33.27 -0.27 -0.72
C SER A 115 33.62 1.17 -1.10
N GLU A 116 34.78 1.36 -1.72
CA GLU A 116 35.20 2.67 -2.27
C GLU A 116 34.21 3.16 -3.32
N ASP A 117 33.75 2.25 -4.18
CA ASP A 117 32.73 2.55 -5.17
C ASP A 117 31.31 2.46 -4.53
N LYS A 118 30.65 3.60 -4.45
CA LYS A 118 29.27 3.69 -3.96
C LYS A 118 28.26 2.92 -4.83
N ALA A 119 28.59 2.69 -6.10
CA ALA A 119 27.76 1.88 -7.00
C ALA A 119 27.61 0.43 -6.52
N ASN A 120 28.48 -0.07 -5.64
CA ASN A 120 28.38 -1.40 -5.02
C ASN A 120 27.29 -1.50 -3.91
N ALA A 121 26.48 -0.47 -3.67
CA ALA A 121 25.41 -0.54 -2.67
C ALA A 121 24.43 -1.68 -2.95
N TYR A 122 24.10 -1.95 -4.24
CA TYR A 122 23.24 -3.09 -4.62
C TYR A 122 23.79 -4.43 -4.14
N PHE A 123 25.11 -4.57 -4.07
CA PHE A 123 25.75 -5.82 -3.63
C PHE A 123 25.60 -6.03 -2.13
N ALA A 124 25.78 -4.98 -1.31
CA ALA A 124 25.53 -5.05 0.13
C ALA A 124 24.04 -5.36 0.42
N ASP A 125 23.15 -4.71 -0.31
CA ASP A 125 21.70 -4.96 -0.22
C ASP A 125 21.35 -6.41 -0.63
N GLY A 126 22.03 -6.94 -1.65
CA GLY A 126 21.84 -8.32 -2.13
C GLY A 126 22.29 -9.38 -1.13
N ILE A 127 23.47 -9.20 -0.51
CA ILE A 127 23.97 -10.11 0.53
C ILE A 127 23.03 -10.14 1.74
N GLN A 128 22.53 -8.98 2.17
CA GLN A 128 21.53 -8.90 3.24
C GLN A 128 20.26 -9.69 2.88
N ASP A 129 19.77 -9.51 1.66
CA ASP A 129 18.54 -10.15 1.19
C ASP A 129 18.69 -11.68 1.08
N GLU A 130 19.85 -12.14 0.62
CA GLU A 130 20.12 -13.59 0.51
C GLU A 130 20.23 -14.24 1.89
N ILE A 131 20.90 -13.61 2.87
CA ILE A 131 20.94 -14.10 4.25
C ILE A 131 19.51 -14.16 4.82
N LEU A 132 18.71 -13.11 4.61
CA LEU A 132 17.31 -13.07 5.02
C LEU A 132 16.51 -14.19 4.38
N THR A 133 16.68 -14.41 3.08
CA THR A 133 15.99 -15.46 2.32
C THR A 133 16.34 -16.85 2.86
N ARG A 134 17.61 -17.12 3.16
CA ARG A 134 18.04 -18.40 3.78
C ARG A 134 17.41 -18.60 5.15
N LEU A 135 17.44 -17.58 6.01
CA LEU A 135 16.82 -17.64 7.34
C LEU A 135 15.29 -17.80 7.28
N SER A 136 14.63 -17.21 6.28
CA SER A 136 13.17 -17.32 6.10
C SER A 136 12.70 -18.76 5.78
N LYS A 137 13.62 -19.62 5.34
CA LYS A 137 13.38 -21.05 5.05
C LYS A 137 13.39 -21.92 6.31
N ILE A 138 13.80 -21.37 7.47
CA ILE A 138 13.83 -22.07 8.76
C ILE A 138 12.49 -21.89 9.46
N ALA A 139 11.69 -22.94 9.57
CA ALA A 139 10.35 -22.88 10.14
C ALA A 139 10.32 -22.50 11.64
N ASP A 140 11.36 -22.83 12.39
CA ASP A 140 11.48 -22.58 13.85
C ASP A 140 11.90 -21.11 14.17
N LEU A 141 12.15 -20.27 13.14
CA LEU A 141 12.48 -18.84 13.27
C LEU A 141 11.32 -17.97 12.81
N LYS A 142 11.07 -16.87 13.49
CA LYS A 142 10.31 -15.74 12.93
C LYS A 142 11.29 -14.75 12.32
N VAL A 143 11.27 -14.59 11.00
CA VAL A 143 12.14 -13.67 10.26
C VAL A 143 11.29 -12.53 9.71
N ILE A 144 11.68 -11.29 9.99
CA ILE A 144 10.99 -10.10 9.45
C ILE A 144 11.47 -9.87 8.02
N SER A 145 10.53 -9.58 7.13
CA SER A 145 10.80 -9.33 5.72
C SER A 145 11.63 -8.05 5.50
N ARG A 146 12.40 -8.04 4.40
CA ARG A 146 13.28 -6.94 4.01
C ARG A 146 12.56 -5.59 3.92
N THR A 147 11.34 -5.57 3.40
CA THR A 147 10.58 -4.35 3.16
C THR A 147 10.34 -3.54 4.43
N SER A 148 10.15 -4.18 5.58
CA SER A 148 10.07 -3.50 6.87
C SER A 148 11.40 -2.88 7.34
N MET A 149 12.54 -3.29 6.75
CA MET A 149 13.87 -2.82 7.18
C MET A 149 14.37 -1.62 6.38
N GLN A 150 13.87 -1.38 5.18
CA GLN A 150 14.45 -0.42 4.23
C GLN A 150 14.57 1.02 4.77
N HIS A 151 13.61 1.46 5.57
CA HIS A 151 13.60 2.82 6.11
C HIS A 151 14.61 3.03 7.26
N TYR A 152 15.14 1.97 7.86
CA TYR A 152 16.19 2.11 8.88
C TYR A 152 17.59 2.40 8.28
N LYS A 153 17.76 2.26 6.98
CA LYS A 153 19.05 2.51 6.30
C LYS A 153 19.58 3.92 6.50
N SER A 154 18.73 4.92 6.74
CA SER A 154 19.09 6.34 6.81
C SER A 154 18.87 6.97 8.19
N ALA A 155 18.31 6.26 9.18
CA ALA A 155 17.95 6.82 10.47
C ALA A 155 18.76 6.16 11.60
N PRO A 156 19.52 6.93 12.40
CA PRO A 156 20.15 6.42 13.60
C PRO A 156 19.10 6.18 14.66
N GLU A 157 18.53 4.99 14.69
CA GLU A 157 17.56 4.59 15.70
C GLU A 157 18.21 3.68 16.75
N ASN A 158 17.64 3.67 17.93
CA ASN A 158 18.01 2.82 19.04
C ASN A 158 17.52 1.38 18.75
N LEU A 159 18.39 0.37 18.78
CA LEU A 159 18.06 -1.02 18.45
C LEU A 159 16.90 -1.60 19.27
N PRO A 160 16.75 -1.34 20.60
CA PRO A 160 15.58 -1.76 21.34
C PRO A 160 14.27 -1.21 20.77
N GLU A 161 14.25 0.03 20.31
CA GLU A 161 13.07 0.65 19.71
C GLU A 161 12.74 0.02 18.35
N ILE A 162 13.74 -0.19 17.49
CA ILE A 162 13.59 -0.90 16.22
C ILE A 162 12.99 -2.29 16.46
N ALA A 163 13.56 -3.05 17.38
CA ALA A 163 13.10 -4.39 17.72
C ALA A 163 11.66 -4.40 18.24
N ARG A 164 11.29 -3.40 19.03
CA ARG A 164 9.92 -3.23 19.52
C ARG A 164 8.93 -2.95 18.36
N GLN A 165 9.31 -2.08 17.42
CA GLN A 165 8.49 -1.75 16.25
C GLN A 165 8.29 -2.97 15.33
N LEU A 166 9.32 -3.81 15.21
CA LEU A 166 9.31 -5.01 14.38
C LEU A 166 8.78 -6.26 15.10
N GLY A 167 8.67 -6.21 16.41
CA GLY A 167 8.25 -7.34 17.22
C GLY A 167 9.23 -8.51 17.19
N VAL A 168 10.55 -8.22 17.28
CA VAL A 168 11.63 -9.21 17.30
C VAL A 168 12.50 -9.11 18.55
N ALA A 169 13.12 -10.24 18.94
CA ALA A 169 14.04 -10.30 20.07
C ALA A 169 15.49 -10.01 19.64
N HIS A 170 15.83 -10.26 18.38
CA HIS A 170 17.21 -10.17 17.87
C HIS A 170 17.29 -9.30 16.62
N ILE A 171 18.44 -8.66 16.47
CA ILE A 171 18.79 -7.86 15.28
C ILE A 171 20.14 -8.35 14.76
N LEU A 172 20.25 -8.52 13.43
CA LEU A 172 21.50 -8.70 12.73
C LEU A 172 21.88 -7.36 12.06
N GLU A 173 23.05 -6.86 12.37
CA GLU A 173 23.71 -5.76 11.67
C GLU A 173 24.88 -6.27 10.85
N GLY A 174 25.26 -5.53 9.80
CA GLY A 174 26.41 -5.92 8.99
C GLY A 174 26.92 -4.81 8.08
N SER A 175 28.07 -5.08 7.50
CA SER A 175 28.66 -4.25 6.46
C SER A 175 29.34 -5.11 5.41
N VAL A 176 29.37 -4.62 4.17
CA VAL A 176 29.99 -5.30 3.03
C VAL A 176 30.97 -4.34 2.36
N GLN A 177 32.16 -4.84 2.08
CA GLN A 177 33.18 -4.16 1.29
C GLN A 177 33.58 -5.05 0.11
N LYS A 178 33.36 -4.57 -1.11
CA LYS A 178 33.73 -5.22 -2.38
C LYS A 178 34.87 -4.43 -3.03
N SER A 179 35.94 -5.13 -3.38
CA SER A 179 37.11 -4.55 -4.10
C SER A 179 37.59 -5.55 -5.14
N GLY A 180 37.23 -5.36 -6.40
CA GLY A 180 37.41 -6.37 -7.45
C GLY A 180 36.76 -7.68 -7.08
N ASP A 181 37.53 -8.76 -7.04
CA ASP A 181 37.05 -10.11 -6.65
C ASP A 181 37.06 -10.36 -5.14
N ALA A 182 37.64 -9.45 -4.34
CA ALA A 182 37.67 -9.60 -2.88
C ALA A 182 36.40 -9.02 -2.25
N VAL A 183 35.81 -9.78 -1.34
CA VAL A 183 34.64 -9.38 -0.57
C VAL A 183 34.90 -9.61 0.91
N ARG A 184 34.67 -8.56 1.70
CA ARG A 184 34.69 -8.64 3.17
C ARG A 184 33.26 -8.40 3.67
N VAL A 185 32.76 -9.34 4.48
CA VAL A 185 31.43 -9.24 5.12
C VAL A 185 31.64 -9.27 6.62
N ASN A 186 31.21 -8.23 7.34
CA ASN A 186 31.12 -8.22 8.80
C ASN A 186 29.67 -8.34 9.20
N VAL A 187 29.38 -9.18 10.20
CA VAL A 187 28.05 -9.37 10.76
C VAL A 187 28.09 -9.44 12.28
N GLN A 188 27.05 -8.94 12.92
CA GLN A 188 26.89 -8.95 14.37
C GLN A 188 25.44 -9.27 14.73
N LEU A 189 25.23 -10.31 15.54
CA LEU A 189 23.92 -10.68 16.11
C LEU A 189 23.79 -10.07 17.50
N ILE A 190 22.75 -9.28 17.70
CA ILE A 190 22.51 -8.49 18.90
C ILE A 190 21.18 -8.89 19.54
N LYS A 191 21.17 -9.11 20.85
CA LYS A 191 19.93 -9.22 21.62
C LYS A 191 19.40 -7.81 21.89
N ALA A 192 18.30 -7.46 21.23
CA ALA A 192 17.84 -6.08 21.17
C ALA A 192 17.38 -5.49 22.51
N ALA A 193 16.92 -6.34 23.45
CA ALA A 193 16.40 -5.88 24.74
C ALA A 193 17.44 -5.13 25.61
N ASN A 194 18.74 -5.43 25.42
CA ASN A 194 19.82 -4.90 26.24
C ASN A 194 21.09 -4.59 25.44
N ASP A 195 20.99 -4.50 24.12
CA ASP A 195 22.11 -4.24 23.19
C ASP A 195 23.31 -5.18 23.38
N SER A 196 23.06 -6.42 23.85
CA SER A 196 24.17 -7.36 24.07
C SER A 196 24.51 -8.10 22.80
N HIS A 197 25.80 -8.08 22.43
CA HIS A 197 26.34 -8.86 21.32
C HIS A 197 26.33 -10.35 21.70
N LEU A 198 25.61 -11.16 20.93
CA LEU A 198 25.57 -12.62 21.09
C LEU A 198 26.64 -13.32 20.26
N TRP A 199 26.89 -12.80 19.08
CA TRP A 199 27.84 -13.35 18.13
C TRP A 199 28.24 -12.28 17.12
N GLY A 200 29.46 -12.40 16.56
CA GLY A 200 29.92 -11.58 15.45
C GLY A 200 31.10 -12.24 14.77
N ASP A 201 31.21 -12.07 13.48
CA ASP A 201 32.29 -12.61 12.66
C ASP A 201 32.61 -11.73 11.44
N THR A 202 33.80 -11.96 10.87
CA THR A 202 34.29 -11.30 9.68
C THR A 202 34.74 -12.33 8.66
N PHE A 203 34.13 -12.28 7.49
CA PHE A 203 34.41 -13.20 6.39
C PHE A 203 35.17 -12.48 5.28
N ASP A 204 36.41 -12.90 5.03
CA ASP A 204 37.21 -12.47 3.89
C ASP A 204 37.20 -13.59 2.84
N ARG A 205 36.58 -13.34 1.69
CA ARG A 205 36.37 -14.36 0.65
C ARG A 205 36.55 -13.74 -0.75
N LYS A 206 36.67 -14.62 -1.75
CA LYS A 206 36.50 -14.23 -3.14
C LYS A 206 35.02 -14.16 -3.51
N LEU A 207 34.69 -13.37 -4.52
CA LEU A 207 33.31 -13.22 -4.99
C LEU A 207 32.65 -14.58 -5.35
N ILE A 208 33.42 -15.52 -5.91
CA ILE A 208 32.94 -16.86 -6.25
C ILE A 208 32.54 -17.69 -5.02
N ASP A 209 33.06 -17.35 -3.85
CA ASP A 209 32.82 -18.05 -2.59
C ASP A 209 31.79 -17.33 -1.72
N ILE A 210 31.12 -16.29 -2.23
CA ILE A 210 30.18 -15.47 -1.44
C ILE A 210 29.02 -16.30 -0.86
N PHE A 211 28.56 -17.32 -1.58
CA PHE A 211 27.49 -18.21 -1.15
C PHE A 211 27.85 -19.02 0.11
N SER A 212 29.14 -19.33 0.32
CA SER A 212 29.58 -19.97 1.56
C SER A 212 29.41 -19.04 2.76
N VAL A 213 29.68 -17.73 2.59
CA VAL A 213 29.49 -16.73 3.64
C VAL A 213 28.01 -16.64 4.04
N GLU A 214 27.13 -16.52 3.06
CA GLU A 214 25.70 -16.43 3.31
C GLU A 214 25.16 -17.66 4.05
N SER A 215 25.63 -18.85 3.67
CA SER A 215 25.27 -20.11 4.32
C SER A 215 25.85 -20.24 5.73
N GLU A 216 27.14 -19.87 5.91
CA GLU A 216 27.83 -19.87 7.20
C GLU A 216 27.15 -18.92 8.19
N VAL A 217 26.79 -17.69 7.74
CA VAL A 217 26.08 -16.69 8.54
C VAL A 217 24.69 -17.23 8.95
N ALA A 218 23.89 -17.73 7.99
CA ALA A 218 22.57 -18.24 8.27
C ALA A 218 22.58 -19.41 9.28
N LYS A 219 23.56 -20.33 9.12
CA LYS A 219 23.76 -21.46 10.05
C LYS A 219 24.19 -20.98 11.44
N ALA A 220 25.16 -20.08 11.53
CA ALA A 220 25.61 -19.53 12.80
C ALA A 220 24.48 -18.84 13.57
N ILE A 221 23.61 -18.08 12.88
CA ILE A 221 22.43 -17.44 13.47
C ILE A 221 21.45 -18.50 13.98
N ALA A 222 21.14 -19.53 13.17
CA ALA A 222 20.25 -20.60 13.58
C ALA A 222 20.77 -21.30 14.85
N ASP A 223 22.07 -21.58 14.93
CA ASP A 223 22.72 -22.19 16.10
C ASP A 223 22.65 -21.26 17.33
N GLN A 224 22.93 -19.97 17.19
CA GLN A 224 22.88 -18.99 18.28
C GLN A 224 21.45 -18.82 18.82
N LEU A 225 20.46 -18.85 17.95
CA LEU A 225 19.04 -18.76 18.33
C LEU A 225 18.46 -20.13 18.73
N ARG A 226 19.26 -21.18 18.71
CA ARG A 226 18.84 -22.54 19.01
C ARG A 226 17.64 -22.99 18.17
N ALA A 227 17.61 -22.58 16.91
CA ALA A 227 16.60 -23.02 15.97
C ALA A 227 16.84 -24.49 15.61
N LYS A 228 15.75 -25.24 15.52
CA LYS A 228 15.82 -26.63 15.09
C LYS A 228 15.80 -26.65 13.56
N LEU A 229 16.86 -27.20 12.98
CA LEU A 229 16.95 -27.42 11.55
C LEU A 229 16.59 -28.87 11.21
N THR A 230 15.78 -29.03 10.17
CA THR A 230 15.59 -30.33 9.52
C THR A 230 16.72 -30.55 8.52
N GLY A 231 17.04 -31.83 8.20
CA GLY A 231 18.05 -32.13 7.19
C GLY A 231 17.76 -31.52 5.81
N GLN A 232 16.48 -31.30 5.48
CA GLN A 232 16.05 -30.59 4.26
C GLN A 232 16.37 -29.09 4.34
N GLU A 233 16.10 -28.44 5.47
CA GLU A 233 16.42 -27.03 5.67
C GLU A 233 17.94 -26.79 5.61
N GLU A 234 18.76 -27.70 6.22
CA GLU A 234 20.21 -27.62 6.13
C GLU A 234 20.71 -27.68 4.69
N GLN A 235 20.16 -28.58 3.87
CA GLN A 235 20.52 -28.67 2.44
C GLN A 235 20.13 -27.42 1.66
N VAL A 236 18.94 -26.87 1.92
CA VAL A 236 18.44 -25.66 1.24
C VAL A 236 19.26 -24.43 1.64
N ILE A 237 19.64 -24.29 2.91
CA ILE A 237 20.48 -23.19 3.38
C ILE A 237 21.89 -23.27 2.76
N ALA A 238 22.43 -24.48 2.56
CA ALA A 238 23.76 -24.71 1.99
C ALA A 238 23.79 -24.62 0.45
N ALA A 239 22.63 -24.63 -0.22
CA ALA A 239 22.58 -24.65 -1.68
C ALA A 239 23.13 -23.37 -2.30
N LYS A 240 23.93 -23.54 -3.37
CA LYS A 240 24.38 -22.43 -4.21
C LYS A 240 23.31 -22.15 -5.27
N PRO A 241 22.87 -20.90 -5.44
CA PRO A 241 21.86 -20.56 -6.47
C PRO A 241 22.42 -20.66 -7.89
N THR A 242 23.71 -20.39 -8.10
CA THR A 242 24.44 -20.49 -9.38
C THR A 242 25.96 -20.68 -9.12
N ASP A 243 26.67 -21.27 -10.06
CA ASP A 243 28.15 -21.32 -10.04
C ASP A 243 28.78 -20.19 -10.89
N ASN A 244 27.95 -19.31 -11.49
CA ASN A 244 28.42 -18.20 -12.32
C ASN A 244 28.33 -16.86 -11.55
N PRO A 245 29.48 -16.25 -11.15
CA PRO A 245 29.49 -15.01 -10.38
C PRO A 245 28.91 -13.82 -11.15
N GLU A 246 29.08 -13.75 -12.47
CA GLU A 246 28.55 -12.68 -13.31
C GLU A 246 27.02 -12.78 -13.42
N ALA A 247 26.49 -14.02 -13.50
CA ALA A 247 25.05 -14.24 -13.47
C ALA A 247 24.46 -13.81 -12.14
N TYR A 248 25.14 -14.09 -11.03
CA TYR A 248 24.73 -13.66 -9.70
C TYR A 248 24.78 -12.12 -9.54
N ASP A 249 25.85 -11.47 -9.99
CA ASP A 249 25.96 -10.00 -9.95
C ASP A 249 24.81 -9.35 -10.75
N ALA A 250 24.51 -9.88 -11.94
CA ALA A 250 23.37 -9.41 -12.72
C ALA A 250 22.02 -9.62 -12.00
N TYR A 251 21.84 -10.77 -11.37
CA TYR A 251 20.64 -11.07 -10.55
C TYR A 251 20.48 -10.05 -9.40
N LEU A 252 21.56 -9.76 -8.65
CA LEU A 252 21.53 -8.80 -7.54
C LEU A 252 21.22 -7.37 -8.03
N ARG A 253 21.69 -6.98 -9.22
CA ARG A 253 21.32 -5.71 -9.85
C ARG A 253 19.82 -5.68 -10.20
N GLY A 254 19.29 -6.76 -10.76
CA GLY A 254 17.86 -6.89 -11.03
C GLY A 254 17.02 -6.80 -9.76
N LEU A 255 17.42 -7.50 -8.71
CA LEU A 255 16.78 -7.47 -7.40
C LEU A 255 16.79 -6.05 -6.79
N ALA A 256 17.90 -5.32 -6.91
CA ALA A 256 18.02 -3.95 -6.42
C ALA A 256 17.03 -2.97 -7.07
N TYR A 257 16.61 -3.23 -8.32
CA TYR A 257 15.55 -2.45 -8.96
C TYR A 257 14.17 -2.73 -8.36
N MET A 258 13.91 -3.97 -7.95
CA MET A 258 12.63 -4.38 -7.35
C MET A 258 12.40 -3.80 -5.94
N VAL A 259 13.45 -3.40 -5.25
CA VAL A 259 13.37 -2.89 -3.88
C VAL A 259 13.45 -1.36 -3.79
N LYS A 260 13.44 -0.66 -4.91
CA LYS A 260 13.34 0.81 -4.90
C LYS A 260 12.00 1.25 -4.35
N PRO A 261 11.95 2.37 -3.58
CA PRO A 261 10.73 2.84 -2.93
C PRO A 261 9.59 3.15 -3.90
N ALA A 262 9.89 3.59 -5.11
CA ALA A 262 8.91 3.84 -6.16
C ALA A 262 8.96 2.73 -7.20
N SER A 263 7.88 1.96 -7.32
CA SER A 263 7.67 1.07 -8.46
C SER A 263 7.28 1.94 -9.65
N THR A 264 8.23 2.20 -10.54
CA THR A 264 8.01 2.92 -11.79
C THR A 264 8.24 1.98 -12.97
N ARG A 265 7.71 2.31 -14.13
CA ARG A 265 8.01 1.57 -15.35
C ARG A 265 9.52 1.46 -15.61
N GLY A 266 10.28 2.52 -15.31
CA GLY A 266 11.74 2.51 -15.43
C GLY A 266 12.42 1.50 -14.52
N THR A 267 11.92 1.33 -13.29
CA THR A 267 12.45 0.32 -12.35
C THR A 267 12.15 -1.10 -12.84
N THR A 268 10.95 -1.35 -13.35
CA THR A 268 10.56 -2.65 -13.91
C THR A 268 11.41 -3.03 -15.14
N ILE A 269 11.58 -2.11 -16.09
CA ILE A 269 12.45 -2.31 -17.28
C ILE A 269 13.91 -2.57 -16.85
N GLY A 270 14.39 -1.84 -15.84
CA GLY A 270 15.73 -2.03 -15.27
C GLY A 270 15.91 -3.43 -14.68
N ALA A 271 14.94 -3.89 -13.89
CA ALA A 271 14.92 -5.24 -13.34
C ALA A 271 14.94 -6.31 -14.44
N GLN A 272 14.01 -6.22 -15.39
CA GLN A 272 13.92 -7.15 -16.54
C GLN A 272 15.24 -7.23 -17.31
N LYS A 273 15.87 -6.08 -17.60
CA LYS A 273 17.16 -6.05 -18.32
C LYS A 273 18.23 -6.90 -17.63
N TYR A 274 18.43 -6.69 -16.32
CA TYR A 274 19.47 -7.40 -15.58
C TYR A 274 19.11 -8.86 -15.32
N LEU A 275 17.84 -9.19 -15.12
CA LEU A 275 17.39 -10.58 -14.95
C LEU A 275 17.52 -11.40 -16.25
N ARG A 276 17.21 -10.82 -17.40
CA ARG A 276 17.48 -11.46 -18.71
C ARG A 276 18.98 -11.71 -18.90
N GLU A 277 19.84 -10.77 -18.48
CA GLU A 277 21.28 -10.96 -18.50
C GLU A 277 21.72 -12.09 -17.56
N ALA A 278 21.19 -12.16 -16.34
CA ALA A 278 21.50 -13.22 -15.38
C ALA A 278 21.20 -14.63 -15.94
N VAL A 279 20.00 -14.83 -16.51
CA VAL A 279 19.60 -16.12 -17.09
C VAL A 279 20.28 -16.44 -18.42
N ARG A 280 20.75 -15.42 -19.17
CA ARG A 280 21.59 -15.59 -20.35
C ARG A 280 22.98 -16.07 -19.98
N LEU A 281 23.58 -15.52 -18.92
CA LEU A 281 24.91 -15.90 -18.40
C LEU A 281 24.92 -17.31 -17.78
N ASP A 282 23.84 -17.66 -17.09
CA ASP A 282 23.63 -19.01 -16.57
C ASP A 282 22.18 -19.50 -16.81
N PRO A 283 21.95 -20.26 -17.89
CA PRO A 283 20.62 -20.84 -18.17
C PRO A 283 20.11 -21.83 -17.12
N LYS A 284 20.95 -22.31 -16.21
CA LYS A 284 20.56 -23.21 -15.10
C LYS A 284 20.22 -22.46 -13.82
N PHE A 285 20.31 -21.15 -13.81
CA PHE A 285 20.05 -20.30 -12.64
C PHE A 285 18.53 -20.21 -12.36
N ALA A 286 17.97 -21.20 -11.67
CA ALA A 286 16.53 -21.32 -11.39
C ALA A 286 15.96 -20.09 -10.66
N LEU A 287 16.68 -19.53 -9.67
CA LEU A 287 16.25 -18.35 -8.93
C LEU A 287 16.18 -17.09 -9.82
N GLY A 288 17.12 -16.96 -10.76
CA GLY A 288 17.09 -15.88 -11.77
C GLY A 288 15.87 -15.98 -12.68
N TRP A 289 15.54 -17.17 -13.17
CA TRP A 289 14.33 -17.43 -13.95
C TRP A 289 13.06 -17.16 -13.15
N ALA A 290 13.02 -17.55 -11.87
CA ALA A 290 11.89 -17.31 -10.98
C ALA A 290 11.63 -15.82 -10.80
N LEU A 291 12.68 -15.03 -10.54
CA LEU A 291 12.52 -13.58 -10.35
C LEU A 291 12.13 -12.88 -11.65
N LEU A 292 12.66 -13.30 -12.82
CA LEU A 292 12.25 -12.77 -14.12
C LEU A 292 10.76 -13.01 -14.38
N SER A 293 10.29 -14.25 -14.18
CA SER A 293 8.87 -14.59 -14.33
C SER A 293 7.98 -13.76 -13.42
N TYR A 294 8.40 -13.55 -12.17
CA TYR A 294 7.66 -12.74 -11.20
C TYR A 294 7.56 -11.27 -11.64
N VAL A 295 8.67 -10.68 -12.07
CA VAL A 295 8.73 -9.28 -12.54
C VAL A 295 7.87 -9.09 -13.79
N ASP A 296 7.90 -10.04 -14.73
CA ASP A 296 7.09 -9.98 -15.94
C ASP A 296 5.59 -10.11 -15.63
N ALA A 297 5.23 -11.01 -14.68
CA ALA A 297 3.84 -11.15 -14.25
C ALA A 297 3.31 -9.88 -13.56
N LEU A 298 4.13 -9.22 -12.73
CA LEU A 298 3.77 -7.93 -12.15
C LEU A 298 3.63 -6.85 -13.22
N SER A 299 4.58 -6.76 -14.15
CA SER A 299 4.54 -5.80 -15.27
C SER A 299 3.28 -5.96 -16.14
N TYR A 300 2.75 -7.18 -16.24
CA TYR A 300 1.50 -7.47 -16.96
C TYR A 300 0.26 -6.98 -16.18
N LEU A 301 0.31 -7.00 -14.85
CA LEU A 301 -0.82 -6.68 -13.97
C LEU A 301 -0.94 -5.19 -13.64
N GLU A 302 0.21 -4.55 -13.34
CA GLU A 302 0.26 -3.20 -12.78
C GLU A 302 -0.05 -2.12 -13.81
N HIS A 303 -0.80 -1.11 -13.42
CA HIS A 303 -0.94 0.15 -14.16
C HIS A 303 0.20 1.11 -13.72
N PRO A 304 1.04 1.62 -14.62
CA PRO A 304 0.97 1.63 -16.10
C PRO A 304 1.62 0.42 -16.80
N GLY A 305 1.23 -0.78 -16.44
CA GLY A 305 1.78 -2.02 -16.98
C GLY A 305 1.62 -2.16 -18.49
N GLN A 306 2.30 -3.16 -19.04
CA GLN A 306 2.19 -3.52 -20.46
C GLN A 306 1.62 -4.94 -20.57
N PRO A 307 0.30 -5.13 -20.56
CA PRO A 307 -0.31 -6.45 -20.71
C PRO A 307 -0.21 -6.95 -22.17
N THR A 308 1.04 -7.11 -22.66
CA THR A 308 1.32 -7.61 -24.01
C THR A 308 1.42 -9.13 -24.02
N ALA A 309 1.11 -9.74 -25.19
CA ALA A 309 1.27 -11.18 -25.37
C ALA A 309 2.73 -11.62 -25.16
N ALA A 310 3.70 -10.78 -25.52
CA ALA A 310 5.13 -11.06 -25.38
C ALA A 310 5.54 -11.19 -23.90
N ILE A 311 5.16 -10.23 -23.05
CA ILE A 311 5.47 -10.26 -21.60
C ILE A 311 4.78 -11.46 -20.95
N ARG A 312 3.53 -11.75 -21.29
CA ARG A 312 2.82 -12.94 -20.78
C ARG A 312 3.54 -14.24 -21.13
N GLU A 313 4.02 -14.36 -22.37
CA GLU A 313 4.73 -15.55 -22.83
C GLU A 313 6.12 -15.66 -22.16
N GLU A 314 6.85 -14.56 -21.98
CA GLU A 314 8.12 -14.56 -21.26
C GLU A 314 7.94 -14.98 -19.80
N ALA A 315 6.92 -14.42 -19.09
CA ALA A 315 6.56 -14.81 -17.73
C ALA A 315 6.27 -16.32 -17.62
N ARG A 316 5.53 -16.88 -18.61
CA ARG A 316 5.23 -18.31 -18.68
C ARG A 316 6.49 -19.14 -18.80
N GLN A 317 7.32 -18.85 -19.82
CA GLN A 317 8.54 -19.60 -20.13
C GLN A 317 9.54 -19.56 -18.97
N ALA A 318 9.75 -18.36 -18.42
CA ALA A 318 10.65 -18.18 -17.27
C ALA A 318 10.18 -18.98 -16.04
N GLY A 319 8.89 -18.92 -15.72
CA GLY A 319 8.31 -19.67 -14.60
C GLY A 319 8.37 -21.17 -14.79
N GLU A 320 8.11 -21.68 -15.99
CA GLU A 320 8.23 -23.10 -16.32
C GLU A 320 9.68 -23.57 -16.24
N THR A 321 10.62 -22.79 -16.75
CA THR A 321 12.05 -23.08 -16.69
C THR A 321 12.50 -23.18 -15.22
N ALA A 322 12.13 -22.20 -14.38
CA ALA A 322 12.48 -22.19 -12.97
C ALA A 322 12.00 -23.45 -12.23
N VAL A 323 10.72 -23.82 -12.40
CA VAL A 323 10.14 -25.02 -11.75
C VAL A 323 10.74 -26.31 -12.32
N THR A 324 11.06 -26.35 -13.63
CA THR A 324 11.71 -27.51 -14.26
C THR A 324 13.11 -27.73 -13.71
N LEU A 325 13.89 -26.66 -13.52
CA LEU A 325 15.24 -26.71 -12.97
C LEU A 325 15.24 -27.09 -11.48
N GLN A 326 14.33 -26.51 -10.71
CA GLN A 326 14.22 -26.75 -9.25
C GLN A 326 12.73 -26.78 -8.82
N PRO A 327 12.09 -27.98 -8.84
CA PRO A 327 10.65 -28.11 -8.55
C PRO A 327 10.24 -27.68 -7.12
N ASN A 328 11.17 -27.75 -6.18
CA ASN A 328 10.94 -27.41 -4.77
C ASN A 328 11.47 -26.01 -4.40
N LEU A 329 11.83 -25.18 -5.37
CA LEU A 329 12.21 -23.80 -5.13
C LEU A 329 10.94 -22.97 -4.86
N GLY A 330 10.77 -22.53 -3.61
CA GLY A 330 9.57 -21.80 -3.18
C GLY A 330 9.34 -20.53 -4.00
N GLU A 331 10.40 -19.81 -4.37
CA GLU A 331 10.38 -18.61 -5.20
C GLU A 331 9.90 -18.92 -6.63
N ALA A 332 10.23 -20.09 -7.20
CA ALA A 332 9.72 -20.52 -8.51
C ALA A 332 8.23 -20.84 -8.45
N LEU A 333 7.76 -21.44 -7.35
CA LEU A 333 6.35 -21.71 -7.14
C LEU A 333 5.55 -20.39 -6.95
N ILE A 334 6.10 -19.40 -6.22
CA ILE A 334 5.50 -18.05 -6.14
C ILE A 334 5.40 -17.42 -7.53
N ALA A 335 6.46 -17.46 -8.32
CA ALA A 335 6.47 -16.90 -9.68
C ALA A 335 5.42 -17.55 -10.59
N LYS A 336 5.29 -18.89 -10.55
CA LYS A 336 4.20 -19.60 -11.24
C LYS A 336 2.82 -19.16 -10.74
N GLY A 337 2.65 -19.03 -9.44
CA GLY A 337 1.42 -18.53 -8.84
C GLY A 337 1.06 -17.14 -9.38
N TYR A 338 2.03 -16.23 -9.47
CA TYR A 338 1.83 -14.90 -10.04
C TYR A 338 1.52 -14.91 -11.54
N TYR A 339 2.13 -15.79 -12.33
CA TYR A 339 1.76 -15.95 -13.74
C TYR A 339 0.27 -16.31 -13.89
N TYR A 340 -0.23 -17.29 -13.11
CA TYR A 340 -1.64 -17.65 -13.13
C TYR A 340 -2.55 -16.55 -12.59
N TYR A 341 -2.13 -15.87 -11.53
CA TYR A 341 -2.85 -14.76 -10.92
C TYR A 341 -2.97 -13.55 -11.86
N ALA A 342 -1.84 -13.07 -12.37
CA ALA A 342 -1.74 -11.81 -13.10
C ALA A 342 -2.10 -11.97 -14.58
N CYS A 343 -1.48 -12.96 -15.26
CA CYS A 343 -1.57 -13.09 -16.72
C CYS A 343 -2.81 -13.84 -17.16
N LEU A 344 -3.28 -14.81 -16.37
CA LEU A 344 -4.41 -15.68 -16.76
C LEU A 344 -5.68 -15.42 -15.96
N LYS A 345 -5.56 -14.73 -14.80
CA LYS A 345 -6.65 -14.58 -13.81
C LYS A 345 -7.26 -15.96 -13.43
N ASP A 346 -6.41 -17.01 -13.43
CA ASP A 346 -6.74 -18.34 -12.92
C ASP A 346 -6.40 -18.41 -11.43
N TYR A 347 -7.30 -17.90 -10.62
CA TYR A 347 -7.14 -17.78 -9.18
C TYR A 347 -7.10 -19.13 -8.45
N GLY A 348 -7.69 -20.18 -9.03
CA GLY A 348 -7.65 -21.53 -8.47
C GLY A 348 -6.24 -22.10 -8.54
N THR A 349 -5.65 -22.09 -9.71
CA THR A 349 -4.28 -22.57 -9.94
C THR A 349 -3.25 -21.70 -9.21
N ALA A 350 -3.45 -20.37 -9.14
CA ALA A 350 -2.58 -19.49 -8.38
C ALA A 350 -2.51 -19.86 -6.90
N VAL A 351 -3.65 -20.10 -6.23
CA VAL A 351 -3.72 -20.56 -4.83
C VAL A 351 -2.95 -21.86 -4.64
N HIS A 352 -3.12 -22.83 -5.56
CA HIS A 352 -2.42 -24.10 -5.48
C HIS A 352 -0.89 -23.92 -5.42
N TYR A 353 -0.33 -23.06 -6.28
CA TYR A 353 1.11 -22.77 -6.26
C TYR A 353 1.55 -21.99 -5.01
N PHE A 354 0.77 -21.04 -4.51
CA PHE A 354 1.07 -20.32 -3.28
C PHE A 354 1.04 -21.23 -2.05
N ASP A 355 0.08 -22.15 -1.97
CA ASP A 355 0.00 -23.13 -0.87
C ASP A 355 1.16 -24.14 -0.94
N GLN A 356 1.61 -24.54 -2.13
CA GLN A 356 2.83 -25.35 -2.29
C GLN A 356 4.07 -24.57 -1.85
N ALA A 357 4.21 -23.30 -2.25
CA ALA A 357 5.35 -22.46 -1.86
C ALA A 357 5.48 -22.30 -0.34
N ARG A 358 4.35 -22.28 0.39
CA ARG A 358 4.32 -22.16 1.87
C ARG A 358 5.11 -23.27 2.57
N GLN A 359 5.22 -24.46 1.97
CA GLN A 359 5.97 -25.57 2.53
C GLN A 359 7.49 -25.31 2.52
N PHE A 360 7.97 -24.52 1.56
CA PHE A 360 9.40 -24.23 1.37
C PHE A 360 9.80 -22.85 1.89
N LEU A 361 8.82 -21.95 2.10
CA LEU A 361 9.02 -20.57 2.54
C LEU A 361 8.06 -20.24 3.71
N PRO A 362 8.18 -20.90 4.86
CA PRO A 362 7.21 -20.79 5.96
C PRO A 362 7.13 -19.39 6.58
N ASN A 363 8.19 -18.57 6.47
CA ASN A 363 8.26 -17.23 7.01
C ASN A 363 8.11 -16.12 5.94
N SER A 364 7.71 -16.45 4.72
CA SER A 364 7.50 -15.47 3.67
C SER A 364 6.18 -14.73 3.86
N SER A 365 6.24 -13.42 4.09
CA SER A 365 5.05 -12.54 4.11
C SER A 365 4.35 -12.47 2.75
N ARG A 366 5.09 -12.72 1.66
CA ARG A 366 4.58 -12.67 0.29
C ARG A 366 3.49 -13.71 0.02
N ILE A 367 3.55 -14.87 0.70
CA ILE A 367 2.55 -15.93 0.48
C ILE A 367 1.17 -15.52 1.02
N PRO A 368 1.00 -15.17 2.31
CA PRO A 368 -0.29 -14.68 2.78
C PRO A 368 -0.72 -13.38 2.07
N GLU A 369 0.20 -12.50 1.69
CA GLU A 369 -0.08 -11.33 0.85
C GLU A 369 -0.70 -11.72 -0.49
N SER A 370 -0.09 -12.67 -1.21
CA SER A 370 -0.61 -13.19 -2.49
C SER A 370 -1.97 -13.85 -2.35
N LEU A 371 -2.18 -14.61 -1.29
CA LEU A 371 -3.47 -15.24 -0.97
C LEU A 371 -4.54 -14.19 -0.61
N ALA A 372 -4.15 -13.06 0.02
CA ALA A 372 -5.03 -11.93 0.26
C ALA A 372 -5.51 -11.30 -1.05
N TYR A 373 -4.59 -11.11 -2.01
CA TYR A 373 -4.94 -10.59 -3.34
C TYR A 373 -5.92 -11.52 -4.07
N VAL A 374 -5.64 -12.84 -4.08
CA VAL A 374 -6.55 -13.80 -4.70
C VAL A 374 -7.92 -13.81 -4.01
N ALA A 375 -7.96 -13.81 -2.68
CA ALA A 375 -9.21 -13.79 -1.92
C ALA A 375 -10.04 -12.53 -2.25
N ARG A 376 -9.39 -11.36 -2.34
CA ARG A 376 -10.00 -10.09 -2.74
C ARG A 376 -10.61 -10.18 -4.14
N ARG A 377 -9.87 -10.66 -5.13
CA ARG A 377 -10.34 -10.86 -6.51
C ARG A 377 -11.51 -11.84 -6.63
N LYS A 378 -11.61 -12.79 -5.69
CA LYS A 378 -12.74 -13.75 -5.59
C LYS A 378 -13.92 -13.22 -4.76
N GLY A 379 -13.90 -11.98 -4.28
CA GLY A 379 -14.93 -11.41 -3.41
C GLY A 379 -14.97 -12.02 -2.00
N GLN A 380 -13.91 -12.69 -1.56
CA GLN A 380 -13.78 -13.31 -0.24
C GLN A 380 -13.17 -12.31 0.75
N TRP A 381 -13.90 -11.24 1.06
CA TRP A 381 -13.43 -10.06 1.76
C TRP A 381 -12.83 -10.35 3.14
N ASP A 382 -13.53 -11.09 3.99
CA ASP A 382 -13.06 -11.43 5.35
C ASP A 382 -11.80 -12.32 5.30
N ARG A 383 -11.73 -13.20 4.31
CA ARG A 383 -10.56 -14.05 4.09
C ARG A 383 -9.36 -13.23 3.62
N SER A 384 -9.59 -12.26 2.73
CA SER A 384 -8.58 -11.30 2.29
C SER A 384 -8.02 -10.51 3.49
N ASP A 385 -8.91 -9.94 4.32
CA ASP A 385 -8.54 -9.21 5.53
C ASP A 385 -7.70 -10.08 6.49
N SER A 386 -8.11 -11.34 6.68
CA SER A 386 -7.38 -12.30 7.52
C SER A 386 -5.96 -12.56 7.00
N PHE A 387 -5.80 -12.74 5.68
CA PHE A 387 -4.50 -12.97 5.05
C PHE A 387 -3.62 -11.72 5.09
N PHE A 388 -4.16 -10.52 4.88
CA PHE A 388 -3.41 -9.28 5.09
C PHE A 388 -2.91 -9.13 6.53
N ASN A 389 -3.72 -9.49 7.51
CA ASN A 389 -3.31 -9.49 8.92
C ASN A 389 -2.25 -10.56 9.22
N GLU A 390 -2.27 -11.71 8.54
CA GLU A 390 -1.22 -12.73 8.62
C GLU A 390 0.10 -12.19 8.04
N ALA A 391 0.07 -11.61 6.85
CA ALA A 391 1.23 -11.00 6.21
C ALA A 391 1.86 -9.89 7.06
N ALA A 392 1.04 -9.02 7.65
CA ALA A 392 1.50 -7.92 8.49
C ALA A 392 2.20 -8.37 9.79
N ARG A 393 1.99 -9.62 10.26
CA ARG A 393 2.77 -10.17 11.37
C ARG A 393 4.21 -10.51 11.01
N LEU A 394 4.45 -10.81 9.73
CA LEU A 394 5.78 -11.12 9.20
C LEU A 394 6.47 -9.89 8.60
N ASP A 395 5.68 -8.91 8.18
CA ASP A 395 6.18 -7.69 7.53
C ASP A 395 5.38 -6.45 7.99
N PRO A 396 5.53 -6.03 9.26
CA PRO A 396 4.64 -5.05 9.89
C PRO A 396 4.79 -3.61 9.37
N ARG A 397 5.93 -3.28 8.75
CA ARG A 397 6.24 -1.94 8.25
C ARG A 397 6.40 -1.91 6.72
N ASN A 398 5.81 -2.87 6.03
CA ASN A 398 5.77 -2.91 4.58
C ASN A 398 4.72 -1.91 4.07
N VAL A 399 5.19 -0.82 3.47
CA VAL A 399 4.35 0.25 2.91
C VAL A 399 3.38 -0.31 1.87
N ASN A 400 3.86 -1.14 0.93
CA ASN A 400 3.00 -1.74 -0.09
C ASN A 400 1.89 -2.61 0.52
N LEU A 401 2.24 -3.48 1.46
CA LEU A 401 1.27 -4.34 2.15
C LEU A 401 0.19 -3.53 2.88
N LEU A 402 0.60 -2.46 3.60
CA LEU A 402 -0.33 -1.57 4.29
C LEU A 402 -1.25 -0.83 3.32
N THR A 403 -0.70 -0.35 2.20
CA THR A 403 -1.46 0.31 1.13
C THR A 403 -2.46 -0.65 0.49
N GLN A 404 -2.04 -1.87 0.14
CA GLN A 404 -2.92 -2.89 -0.43
C GLN A 404 -4.03 -3.33 0.54
N HIS A 405 -3.73 -3.34 1.84
CA HIS A 405 -4.75 -3.57 2.87
C HIS A 405 -5.71 -2.37 3.01
N ALA A 406 -5.22 -1.13 2.83
CA ALA A 406 -6.09 0.06 2.77
C ALA A 406 -7.00 0.02 1.54
N LEU A 407 -6.51 -0.40 0.37
CA LEU A 407 -7.31 -0.54 -0.85
C LEU A 407 -8.46 -1.52 -0.64
N LEU A 408 -8.27 -2.67 0.02
CA LEU A 408 -9.37 -3.56 0.39
C LEU A 408 -10.49 -2.82 1.14
N TYR A 409 -10.13 -1.96 2.10
CA TYR A 409 -11.11 -1.19 2.85
C TYR A 409 -11.73 -0.06 2.01
N ILE A 410 -11.01 0.54 1.07
CA ILE A 410 -11.52 1.54 0.12
C ILE A 410 -12.58 0.90 -0.79
N GLU A 411 -12.28 -0.26 -1.38
CA GLU A 411 -13.20 -1.03 -2.23
C GLU A 411 -14.50 -1.37 -1.49
N LEU A 412 -14.39 -1.69 -0.20
CA LEU A 412 -15.52 -1.93 0.71
C LEU A 412 -16.19 -0.64 1.21
N ARG A 413 -15.72 0.54 0.84
CA ARG A 413 -16.14 1.86 1.40
C ARG A 413 -16.04 1.95 2.92
N ARG A 414 -15.13 1.18 3.54
CA ARG A 414 -14.79 1.22 4.95
C ARG A 414 -13.68 2.25 5.18
N PHE A 415 -13.98 3.51 4.85
CA PHE A 415 -13.01 4.61 4.83
C PHE A 415 -12.29 4.86 6.17
N PRO A 416 -12.93 4.77 7.35
CA PRO A 416 -12.21 4.91 8.61
C PRO A 416 -11.11 3.85 8.82
N GLU A 417 -11.34 2.61 8.38
CA GLU A 417 -10.33 1.54 8.43
C GLU A 417 -9.21 1.78 7.43
N ALA A 418 -9.56 2.20 6.20
CA ALA A 418 -8.60 2.56 5.18
C ALA A 418 -7.66 3.68 5.65
N LEU A 419 -8.22 4.77 6.19
CA LEU A 419 -7.45 5.91 6.71
C LEU A 419 -6.47 5.49 7.80
N ARG A 420 -6.87 4.59 8.73
CA ARG A 420 -5.94 4.08 9.74
C ARG A 420 -4.74 3.34 9.15
N LYS A 421 -4.94 2.59 8.04
CA LYS A 421 -3.83 1.91 7.34
C LYS A 421 -2.95 2.90 6.60
N LEU A 422 -3.54 3.89 5.92
CA LEU A 422 -2.81 4.96 5.24
C LEU A 422 -2.03 5.83 6.23
N ASP A 423 -2.55 6.08 7.45
CA ASP A 423 -1.82 6.76 8.51
C ASP A 423 -0.58 5.96 8.92
N GLN A 424 -0.67 4.63 9.04
CA GLN A 424 0.48 3.76 9.30
C GLN A 424 1.53 3.83 8.18
N VAL A 425 1.12 3.98 6.92
CA VAL A 425 2.06 4.22 5.81
C VAL A 425 2.78 5.55 6.00
N LEU A 426 2.06 6.63 6.31
CA LEU A 426 2.66 7.96 6.51
C LEU A 426 3.52 8.06 7.77
N ASP A 427 3.31 7.20 8.78
CA ASP A 427 4.22 7.04 9.92
C ASP A 427 5.58 6.43 9.50
N ILE A 428 5.64 5.75 8.35
CA ILE A 428 6.84 5.14 7.79
C ILE A 428 7.46 6.04 6.71
N ALA A 429 6.63 6.52 5.78
CA ALA A 429 6.98 7.34 4.64
C ALA A 429 6.07 8.59 4.60
N PRO A 430 6.42 9.67 5.33
CA PRO A 430 5.56 10.85 5.47
C PRO A 430 5.24 11.58 4.17
N ASP A 431 6.13 11.45 3.17
CA ASP A 431 6.03 12.13 1.87
C ASP A 431 5.52 11.21 0.75
N ASP A 432 4.93 10.05 1.09
CA ASP A 432 4.41 9.11 0.09
C ASP A 432 3.23 9.72 -0.66
N LEU A 433 3.46 10.05 -1.93
CA LEU A 433 2.50 10.76 -2.78
C LEU A 433 1.24 9.95 -3.06
N ASP A 434 1.39 8.65 -3.28
CA ASP A 434 0.25 7.77 -3.59
C ASP A 434 -0.66 7.61 -2.37
N THR A 435 -0.07 7.49 -1.18
CA THR A 435 -0.83 7.46 0.08
C THR A 435 -1.58 8.76 0.33
N LEU A 436 -0.95 9.91 0.08
CA LEU A 436 -1.61 11.22 0.20
C LEU A 436 -2.73 11.37 -0.82
N ALA A 437 -2.53 10.90 -2.07
CA ALA A 437 -3.56 10.88 -3.10
C ALA A 437 -4.75 10.00 -2.71
N LEU A 438 -4.52 8.80 -2.18
CA LEU A 438 -5.58 7.92 -1.68
C LEU A 438 -6.39 8.58 -0.54
N LYS A 439 -5.73 9.25 0.40
CA LYS A 439 -6.44 10.00 1.47
C LYS A 439 -7.28 11.15 0.91
N ALA A 440 -6.77 11.85 -0.11
CA ALA A 440 -7.51 12.90 -0.80
C ALA A 440 -8.70 12.33 -1.58
N ALA A 441 -8.53 11.21 -2.27
CA ALA A 441 -9.59 10.52 -3.01
C ALA A 441 -10.71 10.00 -2.07
N ILE A 442 -10.36 9.51 -0.88
CA ILE A 442 -11.35 9.18 0.16
C ILE A 442 -12.15 10.44 0.54
N ALA A 443 -11.49 11.59 0.74
CA ALA A 443 -12.18 12.83 1.06
C ALA A 443 -13.12 13.28 -0.08
N GLN A 444 -12.72 13.11 -1.36
CA GLN A 444 -13.60 13.31 -2.52
C GLN A 444 -14.83 12.39 -2.45
N ALA A 445 -14.61 11.11 -2.17
CA ALA A 445 -15.67 10.12 -2.06
C ALA A 445 -16.64 10.36 -0.90
N GLU A 446 -16.19 11.01 0.17
CA GLU A 446 -17.03 11.47 1.28
C GLU A 446 -17.72 12.83 0.98
N GLY A 447 -17.31 13.51 -0.09
CA GLY A 447 -17.84 14.83 -0.49
C GLY A 447 -17.16 15.99 0.23
N ASP A 448 -16.07 15.77 0.92
CA ASP A 448 -15.28 16.79 1.63
C ASP A 448 -14.17 17.33 0.72
N LEU A 449 -14.57 18.09 -0.32
CA LEU A 449 -13.64 18.69 -1.27
C LEU A 449 -12.63 19.65 -0.61
N PRO A 450 -12.97 20.44 0.43
CA PRO A 450 -11.98 21.28 1.13
C PRO A 450 -10.86 20.46 1.77
N ARG A 451 -11.18 19.33 2.43
CA ARG A 451 -10.17 18.45 3.01
C ARG A 451 -9.29 17.82 1.93
N SER A 452 -9.87 17.35 0.83
CA SER A 452 -9.12 16.82 -0.30
C SER A 452 -8.18 17.88 -0.89
N ALA A 453 -8.67 19.09 -1.13
CA ALA A 453 -7.88 20.21 -1.65
C ALA A 453 -6.69 20.53 -0.73
N ALA A 454 -6.89 20.55 0.59
CA ALA A 454 -5.82 20.80 1.55
C ALA A 454 -4.70 19.74 1.50
N ILE A 455 -5.05 18.47 1.31
CA ILE A 455 -4.08 17.37 1.17
C ILE A 455 -3.32 17.51 -0.16
N LEU A 456 -4.01 17.82 -1.25
CA LEU A 456 -3.44 17.87 -2.60
C LEU A 456 -2.61 19.14 -2.87
N ALA A 457 -2.86 20.25 -2.18
CA ALA A 457 -2.24 21.53 -2.44
C ALA A 457 -0.69 21.53 -2.43
N PRO A 458 0.02 20.84 -1.51
CA PRO A 458 1.47 20.79 -1.50
C PRO A 458 2.07 19.85 -2.55
N LEU A 459 1.26 18.92 -3.11
CA LEU A 459 1.76 17.87 -3.98
C LEU A 459 2.11 18.41 -5.38
N ARG A 460 3.16 17.85 -5.95
CA ARG A 460 3.63 18.19 -7.31
C ARG A 460 3.93 16.90 -8.10
N PRO A 461 2.92 16.02 -8.29
CA PRO A 461 3.13 14.77 -8.99
C PRO A 461 3.55 15.01 -10.45
N VAL A 462 4.43 14.17 -10.96
CA VAL A 462 4.81 14.08 -12.38
C VAL A 462 3.96 13.04 -13.10
N ALA A 463 4.05 12.97 -14.43
CA ALA A 463 3.25 12.06 -15.25
C ALA A 463 3.39 10.57 -14.84
N GLU A 464 4.57 10.16 -14.38
CA GLU A 464 4.81 8.80 -13.85
C GLU A 464 4.01 8.47 -12.59
N GLN A 465 3.61 9.49 -11.83
CA GLN A 465 2.80 9.40 -10.62
C GLN A 465 1.32 9.64 -10.97
N SER A 466 0.80 8.82 -11.90
CA SER A 466 -0.51 9.00 -12.51
C SER A 466 -1.62 9.09 -11.48
N ASN A 467 -1.67 8.21 -10.47
CA ASN A 467 -2.71 8.22 -9.44
C ASN A 467 -2.82 9.56 -8.71
N ALA A 468 -1.69 10.14 -8.29
CA ALA A 468 -1.67 11.43 -7.60
C ALA A 468 -2.05 12.58 -8.54
N LEU A 469 -1.57 12.55 -9.79
CA LEU A 469 -1.89 13.54 -10.81
C LEU A 469 -3.38 13.51 -11.17
N GLU A 470 -3.93 12.33 -11.43
CA GLU A 470 -5.35 12.15 -11.75
C GLU A 470 -6.26 12.57 -10.59
N THR A 471 -5.87 12.26 -9.35
CA THR A 471 -6.62 12.71 -8.17
C THR A 471 -6.67 14.24 -8.10
N GLN A 472 -5.58 14.95 -8.46
CA GLN A 472 -5.57 16.41 -8.56
C GLN A 472 -6.45 16.92 -9.71
N ILE A 473 -6.41 16.27 -10.87
CA ILE A 473 -7.25 16.61 -12.02
C ILE A 473 -8.71 16.42 -11.63
N TYR A 474 -9.04 15.28 -11.05
CA TYR A 474 -10.41 14.97 -10.64
C TYR A 474 -10.92 15.94 -9.57
N GLN A 475 -10.09 16.34 -8.59
CA GLN A 475 -10.43 17.40 -7.62
C GLN A 475 -10.86 18.67 -8.32
N ALA A 476 -10.06 19.16 -9.26
CA ALA A 476 -10.33 20.40 -9.98
C ALA A 476 -11.63 20.33 -10.82
N ILE A 477 -11.93 19.15 -11.38
CA ILE A 477 -13.16 18.86 -12.11
C ILE A 477 -14.37 18.83 -11.16
N LEU A 478 -14.27 18.17 -10.03
CA LEU A 478 -15.34 18.11 -9.01
C LEU A 478 -15.67 19.51 -8.46
N GLU A 479 -14.67 20.38 -8.29
CA GLU A 479 -14.84 21.78 -7.89
C GLU A 479 -15.32 22.69 -9.01
N ARG A 480 -15.40 22.21 -10.26
CA ARG A 480 -15.71 23.02 -11.46
C ARG A 480 -14.69 24.15 -11.69
N ARG A 481 -13.43 23.98 -11.31
CA ARG A 481 -12.36 24.99 -11.39
C ARG A 481 -11.05 24.44 -11.99
N PRO A 482 -11.07 23.81 -13.18
CA PRO A 482 -9.89 23.12 -13.71
C PRO A 482 -8.89 24.03 -14.44
N ALA A 483 -9.02 25.37 -14.43
CA ALA A 483 -8.17 26.26 -15.20
C ALA A 483 -6.65 26.09 -14.91
N GLN A 484 -6.26 25.92 -13.64
CA GLN A 484 -4.86 25.74 -13.26
C GLN A 484 -4.31 24.39 -13.72
N ILE A 485 -5.10 23.32 -13.58
CA ILE A 485 -4.66 21.96 -13.97
C ILE A 485 -4.56 21.83 -15.49
N ILE A 486 -5.39 22.55 -16.25
CA ILE A 486 -5.28 22.63 -17.73
C ILE A 486 -3.91 23.15 -18.15
N GLY A 487 -3.43 24.24 -17.53
CA GLY A 487 -2.09 24.79 -17.80
C GLY A 487 -1.00 23.75 -17.58
N ARG A 488 -1.04 23.10 -16.42
CA ARG A 488 -0.07 22.07 -16.05
C ARG A 488 -0.10 20.84 -16.96
N LEU A 489 -1.29 20.35 -17.33
CA LEU A 489 -1.41 19.23 -18.27
C LEU A 489 -0.84 19.58 -19.65
N LYS A 490 -1.05 20.81 -20.13
CA LYS A 490 -0.43 21.30 -21.38
C LYS A 490 1.09 21.31 -21.30
N GLU A 491 1.67 21.70 -20.17
CA GLU A 491 3.13 21.68 -19.95
C GLU A 491 3.66 20.23 -19.98
N ILE A 492 3.05 19.30 -19.24
CA ILE A 492 3.42 17.89 -19.23
C ILE A 492 3.34 17.30 -20.65
N LEU A 493 2.25 17.56 -21.36
CA LEU A 493 1.98 17.01 -22.68
C LEU A 493 2.71 17.73 -23.84
N ALA A 494 3.41 18.82 -23.56
CA ALA A 494 4.28 19.49 -24.53
C ALA A 494 5.53 18.63 -24.88
N THR A 495 6.03 17.86 -23.91
CA THR A 495 7.15 16.92 -24.05
C THR A 495 6.80 15.56 -23.47
N PRO A 496 5.88 14.80 -24.13
CA PRO A 496 5.40 13.55 -23.59
C PRO A 496 6.54 12.52 -23.51
N ASP A 497 6.61 11.79 -22.40
CA ASP A 497 7.56 10.69 -22.22
C ASP A 497 7.03 9.43 -22.93
N PRO A 498 7.72 8.94 -23.99
CA PRO A 498 7.27 7.75 -24.72
C PRO A 498 7.26 6.49 -23.84
N THR A 499 8.02 6.48 -22.75
CA THR A 499 8.11 5.30 -21.87
C THR A 499 6.84 5.09 -21.06
N LEU A 500 5.97 6.09 -20.92
CA LEU A 500 4.69 5.99 -20.21
C LEU A 500 3.60 5.22 -20.99
N GLY A 501 3.86 4.89 -22.26
CA GLY A 501 2.89 4.13 -23.06
C GLY A 501 1.58 4.90 -23.26
N TYR A 502 0.42 4.25 -23.04
CA TYR A 502 -0.89 4.86 -23.28
C TYR A 502 -1.30 5.93 -22.27
N ILE A 503 -0.58 6.12 -21.16
CA ILE A 503 -0.85 7.17 -20.17
C ILE A 503 -0.85 8.57 -20.79
N ASN A 504 0.01 8.84 -21.78
CA ASN A 504 -0.03 10.12 -22.48
C ASN A 504 -1.40 10.37 -23.15
N GLY A 505 -2.00 9.34 -23.73
CA GLY A 505 -3.34 9.39 -24.29
C GLY A 505 -4.41 9.60 -23.24
N GLU A 506 -4.29 8.95 -22.10
CA GLU A 506 -5.16 9.12 -20.93
C GLU A 506 -5.08 10.54 -20.36
N LEU A 507 -3.88 11.11 -20.20
CA LEU A 507 -3.71 12.49 -19.76
C LEU A 507 -4.33 13.49 -20.75
N ARG A 508 -4.33 13.19 -22.07
CA ARG A 508 -5.05 14.00 -23.07
C ARG A 508 -6.56 13.86 -22.96
N PHE A 509 -7.07 12.67 -22.60
CA PHE A 509 -8.48 12.48 -22.27
C PHE A 509 -8.88 13.39 -21.10
N TRP A 510 -8.12 13.35 -20.01
CA TRP A 510 -8.34 14.20 -18.84
C TRP A 510 -8.27 15.71 -19.17
N LEU A 511 -7.30 16.12 -20.02
CA LEU A 511 -7.19 17.49 -20.50
C LEU A 511 -8.46 17.93 -21.25
N GLY A 512 -8.95 17.08 -22.16
CA GLY A 512 -10.20 17.34 -22.88
C GLY A 512 -11.40 17.49 -21.95
N TRP A 513 -11.51 16.65 -20.94
CA TRP A 513 -12.59 16.74 -19.97
C TRP A 513 -12.49 18.01 -19.11
N ALA A 514 -11.30 18.36 -18.64
CA ALA A 514 -11.08 19.60 -17.91
C ALA A 514 -11.44 20.85 -18.76
N GLN A 515 -11.09 20.84 -20.05
CA GLN A 515 -11.44 21.91 -20.98
C GLN A 515 -12.97 21.98 -21.21
N GLU A 516 -13.65 20.86 -21.37
CA GLU A 516 -15.11 20.81 -21.51
C GLU A 516 -15.82 21.45 -20.30
N VAL A 517 -15.35 21.14 -19.08
CA VAL A 517 -15.89 21.71 -17.83
C VAL A 517 -15.72 23.23 -17.76
N THR A 518 -14.70 23.80 -18.40
CA THR A 518 -14.52 25.27 -18.49
C THR A 518 -15.26 25.92 -19.64
N GLY A 519 -15.90 25.14 -20.51
CA GLY A 519 -16.56 25.64 -21.73
C GLY A 519 -15.62 25.85 -22.93
N ASP A 520 -14.34 25.40 -22.84
CA ASP A 520 -13.41 25.37 -23.98
C ASP A 520 -13.70 24.13 -24.87
N HIS A 521 -14.86 24.11 -25.49
CA HIS A 521 -15.31 23.00 -26.33
C HIS A 521 -14.36 22.72 -27.51
N ALA A 522 -13.79 23.76 -28.10
CA ALA A 522 -12.86 23.62 -29.22
C ALA A 522 -11.56 22.94 -28.79
N GLY A 523 -10.98 23.37 -27.65
CA GLY A 523 -9.82 22.76 -27.05
C GLY A 523 -10.07 21.32 -26.64
N ALA A 524 -11.22 21.03 -26.01
CA ALA A 524 -11.64 19.69 -25.62
C ALA A 524 -11.68 18.73 -26.82
N GLN A 525 -12.32 19.16 -27.92
CA GLN A 525 -12.38 18.37 -29.16
C GLN A 525 -11.00 18.05 -29.73
N GLU A 526 -10.06 18.99 -29.69
CA GLU A 526 -8.69 18.72 -30.17
C GLU A 526 -7.94 17.77 -29.24
N SER A 527 -8.03 17.96 -27.92
CA SER A 527 -7.41 17.07 -26.93
C SER A 527 -7.94 15.65 -27.08
N TRP A 528 -9.26 15.45 -27.23
CA TRP A 528 -9.84 14.13 -27.44
C TRP A 528 -9.49 13.49 -28.79
N ARG A 529 -9.31 14.28 -29.87
CA ARG A 529 -8.79 13.73 -31.14
C ARG A 529 -7.36 13.21 -30.99
N GLN A 530 -6.53 13.91 -30.22
CA GLN A 530 -5.17 13.47 -29.93
C GLN A 530 -5.18 12.23 -29.01
N ALA A 531 -5.97 12.25 -27.92
CA ALA A 531 -6.17 11.11 -27.04
C ALA A 531 -6.57 9.85 -27.81
N ARG A 532 -7.57 9.96 -28.70
CA ARG A 532 -8.03 8.84 -29.50
C ARG A 532 -6.91 8.22 -30.35
N ARG A 533 -6.13 9.06 -31.06
CA ARG A 533 -5.03 8.57 -31.89
C ARG A 533 -3.98 7.80 -31.08
N GLU A 534 -3.63 8.33 -29.92
CA GLU A 534 -2.65 7.70 -29.04
C GLU A 534 -3.18 6.41 -28.42
N LEU A 535 -4.39 6.42 -27.85
CA LEU A 535 -5.00 5.23 -27.25
C LEU A 535 -5.24 4.11 -28.27
N GLU A 536 -5.74 4.44 -29.48
CA GLU A 536 -5.93 3.47 -30.57
C GLU A 536 -4.61 2.80 -30.99
N SER A 537 -3.47 3.49 -30.92
CA SER A 537 -2.18 2.90 -31.29
C SER A 537 -1.76 1.74 -30.39
N PHE A 538 -2.15 1.79 -29.10
CA PHE A 538 -1.85 0.72 -28.14
C PHE A 538 -2.86 -0.43 -28.15
N LEU A 539 -4.05 -0.22 -28.71
CA LEU A 539 -5.13 -1.21 -28.66
C LEU A 539 -4.79 -2.52 -29.39
N ASN A 540 -3.92 -2.47 -30.42
CA ASN A 540 -3.47 -3.65 -31.14
C ASN A 540 -2.52 -4.52 -30.31
N GLU A 541 -1.70 -3.90 -29.45
CA GLU A 541 -0.76 -4.60 -28.57
C GLU A 541 -1.43 -5.09 -27.30
N GLN A 542 -2.49 -4.39 -26.88
CA GLN A 542 -3.20 -4.62 -25.63
C GLN A 542 -4.72 -4.77 -25.88
N PRO A 543 -5.16 -5.76 -26.66
CA PRO A 543 -6.54 -5.85 -27.14
C PRO A 543 -7.59 -6.09 -26.04
N ASP A 544 -7.18 -6.63 -24.89
CA ASP A 544 -8.04 -6.96 -23.75
C ASP A 544 -7.83 -6.02 -22.55
N ASN A 545 -7.07 -4.94 -22.72
CA ASN A 545 -6.88 -3.93 -21.67
C ASN A 545 -8.17 -3.11 -21.51
N PHE A 546 -9.00 -3.51 -20.57
CA PHE A 546 -10.32 -2.92 -20.34
C PHE A 546 -10.26 -1.46 -19.86
N ILE A 547 -9.16 -1.01 -19.22
CA ILE A 547 -8.94 0.41 -18.85
C ILE A 547 -8.72 1.21 -20.14
N LEU A 548 -7.73 0.84 -20.95
CA LEU A 548 -7.47 1.49 -22.25
C LEU A 548 -8.73 1.56 -23.13
N ILE A 549 -9.51 0.47 -23.16
CA ILE A 549 -10.76 0.41 -23.93
C ILE A 549 -11.79 1.37 -23.34
N GLY A 550 -11.88 1.48 -22.00
CA GLY A 550 -12.78 2.39 -21.29
C GLY A 550 -12.46 3.85 -21.56
N ASP A 551 -11.18 4.25 -21.46
CA ASP A 551 -10.72 5.61 -21.73
C ASP A 551 -10.97 6.00 -23.19
N LEU A 552 -10.72 5.08 -24.11
CA LEU A 552 -11.03 5.28 -25.51
C LEU A 552 -12.53 5.41 -25.77
N ALA A 553 -13.37 4.68 -25.03
CA ALA A 553 -14.81 4.81 -25.11
C ALA A 553 -15.28 6.20 -24.63
N LEU A 554 -14.81 6.65 -23.44
CA LEU A 554 -15.14 7.98 -22.93
C LEU A 554 -14.62 9.10 -23.86
N THR A 555 -13.42 8.94 -24.43
CA THR A 555 -12.86 9.85 -25.44
C THR A 555 -13.78 9.96 -26.66
N ASN A 556 -14.31 8.84 -27.17
CA ASN A 556 -15.24 8.84 -28.29
C ASN A 556 -16.60 9.47 -27.95
N ILE A 557 -17.04 9.41 -26.69
CA ILE A 557 -18.23 10.13 -26.23
C ILE A 557 -18.00 11.64 -26.31
N GLY A 558 -16.86 12.13 -25.81
CA GLY A 558 -16.48 13.53 -25.94
C GLY A 558 -16.43 14.02 -27.38
N LEU A 559 -16.00 13.17 -28.30
CA LEU A 559 -15.99 13.44 -29.76
C LEU A 559 -17.38 13.31 -30.42
N GLY A 560 -18.41 12.87 -29.72
CA GLY A 560 -19.76 12.64 -30.27
C GLY A 560 -19.92 11.33 -31.03
N ASN A 561 -18.92 10.45 -31.05
CA ASN A 561 -18.89 9.16 -31.76
C ASN A 561 -19.63 8.06 -30.97
N LYS A 562 -20.94 8.24 -30.72
CA LYS A 562 -21.73 7.38 -29.83
C LYS A 562 -21.69 5.90 -30.20
N SER A 563 -21.76 5.56 -31.47
CA SER A 563 -21.74 4.14 -31.92
C SER A 563 -20.39 3.47 -31.64
N ALA A 564 -19.27 4.16 -31.89
CA ALA A 564 -17.93 3.65 -31.59
C ALA A 564 -17.73 3.49 -30.07
N ALA A 565 -18.18 4.46 -29.30
CA ALA A 565 -18.13 4.41 -27.84
C ALA A 565 -18.90 3.21 -27.29
N LEU A 566 -20.13 2.96 -27.75
CA LEU A 566 -20.94 1.84 -27.29
C LEU A 566 -20.27 0.48 -27.61
N ALA A 567 -19.73 0.31 -28.80
CA ALA A 567 -19.01 -0.90 -29.17
C ALA A 567 -17.78 -1.16 -28.27
N LEU A 568 -17.05 -0.09 -27.89
CA LEU A 568 -15.92 -0.18 -26.98
C LEU A 568 -16.38 -0.54 -25.53
N LEU A 569 -17.46 0.07 -25.05
CA LEU A 569 -18.03 -0.25 -23.74
C LEU A 569 -18.49 -1.71 -23.64
N GLU A 570 -19.13 -2.22 -24.69
CA GLU A 570 -19.52 -3.62 -24.80
C GLU A 570 -18.27 -4.54 -24.83
N ARG A 571 -17.25 -4.17 -25.58
CA ARG A 571 -15.97 -4.89 -25.61
C ARG A 571 -15.30 -4.93 -24.25
N ALA A 572 -15.24 -3.80 -23.50
CA ALA A 572 -14.68 -3.75 -22.16
C ALA A 572 -15.42 -4.70 -21.19
N ALA A 573 -16.76 -4.72 -21.26
CA ALA A 573 -17.59 -5.59 -20.44
C ALA A 573 -17.38 -7.09 -20.72
N HIS A 574 -16.94 -7.46 -21.94
CA HIS A 574 -16.59 -8.83 -22.28
C HIS A 574 -15.14 -9.21 -21.90
N ALA A 575 -14.23 -8.22 -21.79
CA ALA A 575 -12.83 -8.47 -21.45
C ALA A 575 -12.67 -9.00 -20.03
N ILE A 576 -13.50 -8.49 -19.08
CA ILE A 576 -13.51 -8.93 -17.70
C ILE A 576 -14.92 -8.90 -17.12
N THR A 577 -15.30 -9.95 -16.38
CA THR A 577 -16.62 -10.05 -15.71
C THR A 577 -16.47 -10.09 -14.20
N ILE A 578 -17.54 -9.75 -13.48
CA ILE A 578 -17.57 -9.78 -12.00
C ILE A 578 -17.33 -11.21 -11.47
N GLU A 579 -17.83 -12.21 -12.16
CA GLU A 579 -17.67 -13.61 -11.77
C GLU A 579 -16.22 -14.06 -11.88
N LYS A 580 -15.45 -13.49 -12.82
CA LYS A 580 -14.03 -13.76 -13.00
C LYS A 580 -13.19 -12.95 -12.01
N ASP A 581 -13.57 -11.69 -11.76
CA ASP A 581 -12.82 -10.78 -10.88
C ASP A 581 -13.77 -9.81 -10.20
N ALA A 582 -13.93 -9.94 -8.88
CA ALA A 582 -14.87 -9.13 -8.12
C ALA A 582 -14.42 -7.65 -7.95
N ILE A 583 -13.15 -7.36 -8.22
CA ILE A 583 -12.55 -6.01 -8.10
C ILE A 583 -12.60 -5.29 -9.45
N ASP A 584 -12.00 -5.88 -10.48
CA ASP A 584 -11.86 -5.25 -11.80
C ASP A 584 -13.14 -5.42 -12.65
N GLY A 585 -13.89 -6.51 -12.46
CA GLY A 585 -15.09 -6.81 -13.25
C GLY A 585 -16.17 -5.73 -13.25
N PRO A 586 -16.37 -4.96 -12.17
CA PRO A 586 -17.29 -3.84 -12.16
C PRO A 586 -16.79 -2.58 -12.87
N ILE A 587 -15.47 -2.41 -13.11
CA ILE A 587 -14.89 -1.22 -13.75
C ILE A 587 -15.54 -0.92 -15.11
N PRO A 588 -15.72 -1.89 -16.03
CA PRO A 588 -16.43 -1.66 -17.29
C PRO A 588 -17.89 -1.19 -17.11
N ILE A 589 -18.52 -1.56 -15.99
CA ILE A 589 -19.88 -1.09 -15.69
C ILE A 589 -19.86 0.40 -15.29
N GLU A 590 -18.80 0.86 -14.64
CA GLU A 590 -18.63 2.29 -14.35
C GLU A 590 -18.37 3.09 -15.63
N PHE A 591 -17.51 2.61 -16.53
CA PHE A 591 -17.33 3.21 -17.86
C PHE A 591 -18.66 3.27 -18.63
N LEU A 592 -19.48 2.18 -18.55
CA LEU A 592 -20.81 2.16 -19.16
C LEU A 592 -21.75 3.19 -18.51
N ALA A 593 -21.76 3.31 -17.19
CA ALA A 593 -22.60 4.28 -16.48
C ALA A 593 -22.27 5.72 -16.89
N ARG A 594 -20.98 6.08 -16.91
CA ARG A 594 -20.47 7.38 -17.33
C ARG A 594 -20.77 7.66 -18.82
N GLY A 595 -20.50 6.65 -19.64
CA GLY A 595 -20.74 6.74 -21.08
C GLY A 595 -22.22 6.88 -21.42
N ALA A 596 -23.09 6.10 -20.84
CA ALA A 596 -24.53 6.18 -21.04
C ALA A 596 -25.10 7.54 -20.58
N ALA A 597 -24.61 8.07 -19.46
CA ALA A 597 -24.98 9.42 -19.00
C ALA A 597 -24.61 10.48 -20.05
N GLY A 598 -23.38 10.46 -20.56
CA GLY A 598 -22.90 11.38 -21.59
C GLY A 598 -23.64 11.24 -22.93
N MET A 599 -24.09 10.04 -23.29
CA MET A 599 -24.89 9.78 -24.49
C MET A 599 -26.36 10.17 -24.35
N GLY A 600 -26.84 10.45 -23.13
CA GLY A 600 -28.24 10.72 -22.81
C GLY A 600 -29.11 9.47 -22.60
N ASP A 601 -28.52 8.27 -22.53
CA ASP A 601 -29.20 7.02 -22.22
C ASP A 601 -29.36 6.87 -20.69
N ARG A 602 -30.35 7.56 -20.14
CA ARG A 602 -30.62 7.62 -18.69
C ARG A 602 -30.94 6.24 -18.10
N GLU A 603 -31.65 5.41 -18.84
CA GLU A 603 -32.06 4.08 -18.34
C GLU A 603 -30.85 3.22 -18.06
N ARG A 604 -29.99 3.08 -19.07
CA ARG A 604 -28.77 2.26 -18.96
C ARG A 604 -27.80 2.82 -17.90
N ALA A 605 -27.65 4.13 -17.83
CA ALA A 605 -26.82 4.77 -16.81
C ALA A 605 -27.30 4.48 -15.39
N ILE A 606 -28.60 4.65 -15.12
CA ILE A 606 -29.17 4.44 -13.78
C ILE A 606 -29.10 2.98 -13.35
N VAL A 607 -29.40 2.04 -14.25
CA VAL A 607 -29.28 0.59 -13.95
C VAL A 607 -27.83 0.23 -13.58
N ALA A 608 -26.84 0.73 -14.32
CA ALA A 608 -25.42 0.52 -14.02
C ALA A 608 -25.04 1.13 -12.66
N LEU A 609 -25.46 2.37 -12.37
CA LEU A 609 -25.20 3.04 -11.10
C LEU A 609 -25.83 2.32 -9.90
N GLN A 610 -27.05 1.82 -10.03
CA GLN A 610 -27.71 1.03 -8.99
C GLN A 610 -26.89 -0.21 -8.61
N LYS A 611 -26.33 -0.89 -9.61
CA LYS A 611 -25.47 -2.05 -9.40
C LYS A 611 -24.17 -1.66 -8.69
N LEU A 612 -23.49 -0.62 -9.14
CA LEU A 612 -22.20 -0.18 -8.61
C LEU A 612 -22.26 0.30 -7.16
N ILE A 613 -23.30 1.07 -6.79
CA ILE A 613 -23.44 1.58 -5.41
C ILE A 613 -23.64 0.44 -4.40
N SER A 614 -24.14 -0.71 -4.82
CA SER A 614 -24.45 -1.85 -3.96
C SER A 614 -23.30 -2.86 -3.79
N MET A 615 -22.19 -2.71 -4.53
CA MET A 615 -21.10 -3.69 -4.54
C MET A 615 -19.74 -3.07 -4.26
N PRO A 616 -18.79 -3.84 -3.66
CA PRO A 616 -17.39 -3.49 -3.59
C PRO A 616 -16.75 -3.56 -4.98
N TYR A 617 -15.82 -2.64 -5.29
CA TYR A 617 -15.00 -2.69 -6.52
C TYR A 617 -13.92 -1.60 -6.49
N ASP A 618 -12.97 -1.67 -7.40
CA ASP A 618 -12.00 -0.61 -7.68
C ASP A 618 -12.61 0.41 -8.65
N GLY A 619 -12.51 1.71 -8.35
CA GLY A 619 -13.10 2.78 -9.17
C GLY A 619 -12.40 2.91 -10.52
N ALA A 620 -13.16 3.29 -11.55
CA ALA A 620 -12.65 3.40 -12.91
C ALA A 620 -11.78 4.65 -13.16
N LEU A 621 -11.88 5.69 -12.33
CA LEU A 621 -11.21 6.96 -12.51
C LEU A 621 -10.53 7.45 -11.23
N GLY A 622 -9.51 8.27 -11.38
CA GLY A 622 -8.72 8.80 -10.26
C GLY A 622 -7.94 7.71 -9.53
N ALA A 623 -7.84 7.79 -8.21
CA ALA A 623 -7.09 6.82 -7.39
C ALA A 623 -7.88 5.53 -7.08
N GLY A 624 -8.74 5.06 -7.98
CA GLY A 624 -9.43 3.77 -7.83
C GLY A 624 -10.52 3.74 -6.75
N VAL A 625 -11.02 4.89 -6.28
CA VAL A 625 -12.08 4.92 -5.27
C VAL A 625 -13.44 4.69 -5.90
N PRO A 626 -14.24 3.71 -5.44
CA PRO A 626 -15.52 3.39 -6.03
C PRO A 626 -16.52 4.55 -5.89
N LEU A 627 -17.45 4.66 -6.85
CA LEU A 627 -18.51 5.66 -6.80
C LEU A 627 -19.28 5.61 -5.48
N THR A 628 -19.55 6.80 -4.95
CA THR A 628 -20.35 7.03 -3.75
C THR A 628 -21.51 7.97 -4.07
N PRO A 629 -22.54 8.03 -3.23
CA PRO A 629 -23.59 9.02 -3.39
C PRO A 629 -23.07 10.47 -3.43
N ALA A 630 -21.97 10.77 -2.75
CA ALA A 630 -21.34 12.09 -2.79
C ALA A 630 -20.72 12.36 -4.16
N LEU A 631 -19.96 11.40 -4.73
CA LEU A 631 -19.40 11.55 -6.07
C LEU A 631 -20.49 11.67 -7.14
N LEU A 632 -21.61 10.94 -7.03
CA LEU A 632 -22.73 11.11 -7.96
C LEU A 632 -23.27 12.54 -7.96
N ARG A 633 -23.29 13.23 -6.81
CA ARG A 633 -23.70 14.64 -6.72
C ARG A 633 -22.69 15.61 -7.29
N LEU A 634 -21.41 15.31 -7.18
CA LEU A 634 -20.33 16.25 -7.49
C LEU A 634 -19.85 16.14 -8.94
N ASP A 635 -19.79 14.92 -9.47
CA ASP A 635 -19.17 14.63 -10.75
C ASP A 635 -19.99 15.18 -11.93
N PRO A 636 -19.38 16.05 -12.77
CA PRO A 636 -20.05 16.62 -13.93
C PRO A 636 -20.49 15.62 -14.99
N MET A 637 -19.87 14.45 -15.08
CA MET A 637 -20.31 13.44 -16.04
C MET A 637 -21.75 12.97 -15.79
N PHE A 638 -22.24 13.09 -14.56
CA PHE A 638 -23.62 12.72 -14.20
C PHE A 638 -24.61 13.89 -14.22
N ASP A 639 -24.22 15.09 -14.62
CA ASP A 639 -25.13 16.25 -14.73
C ASP A 639 -26.36 15.97 -15.60
N PRO A 640 -26.27 15.22 -16.73
CA PRO A 640 -27.45 14.89 -17.54
C PRO A 640 -28.52 14.05 -16.80
N LEU A 641 -28.17 13.44 -15.68
CA LEU A 641 -29.07 12.59 -14.88
C LEU A 641 -29.77 13.32 -13.73
N ARG A 642 -29.34 14.55 -13.38
CA ARG A 642 -29.77 15.25 -12.14
C ARG A 642 -31.26 15.46 -12.00
N ASN A 643 -32.00 15.50 -13.13
CA ASN A 643 -33.44 15.68 -13.12
C ASN A 643 -34.22 14.35 -13.16
N ASP A 644 -33.56 13.20 -12.99
CA ASP A 644 -34.22 11.90 -12.89
C ASP A 644 -34.42 11.53 -11.41
N PRO A 645 -35.66 11.33 -10.94
CA PRO A 645 -35.94 11.00 -9.53
C PRO A 645 -35.26 9.74 -9.03
N ARG A 646 -34.93 8.79 -9.92
CA ARG A 646 -34.19 7.57 -9.56
C ARG A 646 -32.73 7.87 -9.25
N PHE A 647 -32.11 8.77 -10.05
CA PHE A 647 -30.76 9.25 -9.81
C PHE A 647 -30.67 10.06 -8.53
N GLU A 648 -31.65 10.97 -8.28
CA GLU A 648 -31.70 11.75 -7.04
C GLU A 648 -31.77 10.85 -5.80
N ARG A 649 -32.56 9.75 -5.84
CA ARG A 649 -32.59 8.78 -4.75
C ARG A 649 -31.25 8.09 -4.53
N LEU A 650 -30.51 7.73 -5.60
CA LEU A 650 -29.17 7.14 -5.48
C LEU A 650 -28.17 8.14 -4.88
N ALA A 651 -28.20 9.37 -5.35
CA ALA A 651 -27.34 10.46 -4.89
C ALA A 651 -27.65 10.90 -3.44
N ALA A 652 -28.88 10.72 -2.97
CA ALA A 652 -29.30 11.00 -1.59
C ALA A 652 -29.12 9.82 -0.64
N SER A 653 -28.84 8.60 -1.13
CA SER A 653 -28.71 7.42 -0.28
C SER A 653 -27.50 7.55 0.65
N GLN A 654 -27.60 6.97 1.86
CA GLN A 654 -26.41 6.75 2.67
C GLN A 654 -25.68 5.53 2.10
N ALA A 655 -24.38 5.66 1.88
CA ALA A 655 -23.55 4.56 1.38
C ALA A 655 -23.54 3.41 2.40
N ARG A 656 -24.46 2.45 2.24
CA ARG A 656 -24.45 1.18 2.96
C ARG A 656 -24.08 0.10 1.96
N VAL A 657 -22.83 -0.33 1.97
CA VAL A 657 -22.42 -1.55 1.27
C VAL A 657 -22.85 -2.73 2.12
N ASN A 658 -23.81 -3.50 1.64
CA ASN A 658 -24.09 -4.81 2.21
C ASN A 658 -22.97 -5.76 1.77
N ALA A 659 -21.87 -5.79 2.52
CA ALA A 659 -20.89 -6.87 2.41
C ALA A 659 -21.53 -8.12 3.04
N LYS A 660 -22.24 -8.91 2.24
CA LYS A 660 -22.64 -10.29 2.57
C LYS A 660 -21.78 -11.26 1.80
#